data_b73c9d3ad666916b75f19e788dd262ff
#
_entry.id   b73c9d3ad666916b75f19e788dd262ff
#
_cell.length_a   1.000
_cell.length_b   1.000
_cell.length_c   1.000
_cell.angle_alpha   90.00
_cell.angle_beta   90.00
_cell.angle_gamma   90.00
#
_symmetry.space_group_name_H-M   'P 1'
#
loop_
_entity.id
_entity.type
_entity.pdbx_description
1 polymer ?
#
loop_
_entity_poly.entity_id
_entity_poly.type
_entity_poly.pdbx_seq_one_letter_code
_entity_poly.pdbx_strand_id
1 'polypeptide(L)'
;MRFFSVTQLLSLLVASGMVLHGCPLDAQQPFLAEAQWVHMRDEASGIAPFENLRNLTRLHRVPATTEFDQAAEFVMMRAKEYGLQDAHTEQFPIDGKIHYGLMRSHLAWQVEAASLWEIQPEHTLLGDWATDPIRLADYSHTSEADAALVDVGQGTSEADYAGKDVRGKIVLADGALATVQRIAVMQQGAAGIVSDMPNQTTAWSGLDTGLVRWGHLDALLPNGFAFMVSRATATALRTQLSSGRPVMLSARVKAEVKSGHWTVVTATIPGINSQAGEVVYSCHLDHQRPGANDNASGCVTILESARVLNSLIGSGKLPRPARTLRFIWGPEVEGTMAFLSRHPDICRSMRADVHMDMVGGDPYKNKSILHVTETPWSLPSFVTDVGELFAETIRDGAAVYAEDGSHAEAAVLEDREGAPGTRNEFLTDRTPYAEGSDHDDYDSSTIAVPSLYLRDWPDIYIHTDHDTMEQIDPTKLRRVALLGAASGYTYAALGAEKADSLLPFFAARAQRRLAEGFERAQRLAQDSQLQPKEALYEARNLMTQMLRREQAELRSFSTYTQSDPEKVGVFSKDLNAQAAELNGWLDHSAEMRGVHDFHPLPSWHAEPDASRVPTRTAEFGPLTFQNDDALLDRLGPERVGKIKLFHSESNRLFRVQDRGTLYAYEIVNFVDGKRSQGEIRDAVAAEYGPITLDVVADYLKACEEAKIVAFR
;
A
#
# COMPACT_ATOMS: atom_id res chain seq x y z
N MET A 1 -46.24 -60.67 -12.25
CA MET A 1 -44.88 -60.38 -12.69
C MET A 1 -44.93 -59.92 -14.15
N ARG A 2 -44.87 -58.63 -14.41
CA ARG A 2 -44.74 -58.06 -15.74
C ARG A 2 -43.44 -57.29 -15.79
N PHE A 3 -42.51 -57.76 -16.63
CA PHE A 3 -41.25 -57.10 -16.93
C PHE A 3 -41.54 -55.80 -17.68
N PHE A 4 -41.18 -54.64 -17.14
CA PHE A 4 -41.08 -53.40 -17.91
C PHE A 4 -39.71 -53.35 -18.58
N SER A 5 -39.72 -53.16 -19.87
CA SER A 5 -38.57 -53.16 -20.75
C SER A 5 -37.72 -51.88 -20.55
N VAL A 6 -36.41 -52.07 -20.43
CA VAL A 6 -35.34 -51.03 -20.28
C VAL A 6 -35.29 -50.03 -21.45
N THR A 7 -36.07 -50.26 -22.53
CA THR A 7 -36.04 -49.47 -23.75
C THR A 7 -36.87 -48.16 -23.67
N GLN A 8 -37.68 -47.95 -22.62
CA GLN A 8 -38.49 -46.74 -22.51
C GLN A 8 -37.86 -45.65 -21.57
N LEU A 9 -36.77 -45.97 -20.87
CA LEU A 9 -36.03 -44.98 -20.12
C LEU A 9 -34.90 -44.28 -20.92
N LEU A 10 -34.50 -44.83 -22.06
CA LEU A 10 -33.50 -44.19 -22.92
C LEU A 10 -34.07 -43.17 -23.89
N SER A 11 -35.39 -43.13 -24.11
CA SER A 11 -36.02 -42.17 -25.02
C SER A 11 -36.39 -40.83 -24.41
N LEU A 12 -36.28 -40.66 -23.07
CA LEU A 12 -36.50 -39.40 -22.37
C LEU A 12 -35.20 -38.65 -22.05
N LEU A 13 -34.06 -39.28 -22.30
CA LEU A 13 -32.73 -38.66 -22.07
C LEU A 13 -32.09 -38.08 -23.36
N VAL A 14 -32.70 -38.31 -24.54
CA VAL A 14 -32.18 -37.81 -25.84
C VAL A 14 -32.92 -36.56 -26.33
N ALA A 15 -34.03 -36.17 -25.70
CA ALA A 15 -34.76 -34.94 -26.07
C ALA A 15 -34.38 -33.70 -25.25
N SER A 16 -33.38 -33.76 -24.34
CA SER A 16 -32.87 -32.63 -23.58
C SER A 16 -31.41 -32.30 -23.94
N GLY A 17 -30.94 -32.82 -25.04
CA GLY A 17 -29.70 -32.38 -25.68
C GLY A 17 -29.92 -31.09 -26.49
N MET A 18 -30.62 -30.10 -25.92
CA MET A 18 -30.27 -28.73 -26.22
C MET A 18 -28.86 -28.56 -25.70
N VAL A 19 -27.90 -28.62 -26.60
CA VAL A 19 -26.63 -27.96 -26.45
C VAL A 19 -26.99 -26.53 -26.04
N LEU A 20 -26.99 -26.27 -24.72
CA LEU A 20 -26.65 -24.97 -24.23
C LEU A 20 -25.24 -24.74 -24.81
N HIS A 21 -25.20 -24.22 -26.03
CA HIS A 21 -24.10 -23.30 -26.35
C HIS A 21 -24.23 -22.29 -25.23
N GLY A 22 -23.38 -22.46 -24.21
CA GLY A 22 -23.19 -21.42 -23.24
C GLY A 22 -22.92 -20.17 -24.08
N CYS A 23 -23.86 -19.23 -24.09
CA CYS A 23 -23.43 -17.86 -24.23
C CYS A 23 -22.20 -17.76 -23.35
N PRO A 24 -21.05 -17.28 -23.84
CA PRO A 24 -19.99 -16.89 -22.94
C PRO A 24 -20.71 -16.10 -21.88
N LEU A 25 -20.53 -16.46 -20.62
CA LEU A 25 -20.82 -15.61 -19.50
C LEU A 25 -19.91 -14.41 -19.73
N ASP A 26 -20.32 -13.49 -20.60
CA ASP A 26 -19.92 -12.11 -20.51
C ASP A 26 -20.34 -11.75 -19.10
N ALA A 27 -19.35 -11.69 -18.22
CA ALA A 27 -19.56 -11.32 -16.84
C ALA A 27 -20.03 -9.87 -16.89
N GLN A 28 -21.34 -9.69 -17.02
CA GLN A 28 -22.00 -8.41 -17.22
C GLN A 28 -21.83 -7.62 -15.94
N GLN A 29 -20.76 -6.85 -15.86
CA GLN A 29 -20.53 -5.97 -14.74
C GLN A 29 -21.64 -4.91 -14.69
N PRO A 30 -22.25 -4.63 -13.53
CA PRO A 30 -23.47 -3.83 -13.46
C PRO A 30 -23.22 -2.30 -13.51
N PHE A 31 -21.97 -1.85 -13.46
CA PHE A 31 -21.64 -0.43 -13.30
C PHE A 31 -21.63 0.34 -14.61
N LEU A 32 -21.12 -0.27 -15.68
CA LEU A 32 -20.96 0.34 -17.00
C LEU A 32 -21.89 -0.35 -18.01
N ALA A 33 -22.38 0.40 -18.99
CA ALA A 33 -23.02 -0.20 -20.14
C ALA A 33 -21.96 -0.99 -20.96
N GLU A 34 -22.38 -2.07 -21.61
CA GLU A 34 -21.50 -2.93 -22.42
C GLU A 34 -20.65 -2.12 -23.40
N ALA A 35 -21.27 -1.19 -24.14
CA ALA A 35 -20.53 -0.33 -25.07
C ALA A 35 -19.46 0.54 -24.38
N GLN A 36 -19.68 0.98 -23.15
CA GLN A 36 -18.71 1.77 -22.40
C GLN A 36 -17.51 0.91 -22.00
N TRP A 37 -17.78 -0.31 -21.52
CA TRP A 37 -16.74 -1.29 -21.18
C TRP A 37 -15.88 -1.65 -22.41
N VAL A 38 -16.53 -1.99 -23.52
CA VAL A 38 -15.83 -2.30 -24.78
C VAL A 38 -14.98 -1.12 -25.26
N HIS A 39 -15.51 0.10 -25.20
CA HIS A 39 -14.73 1.29 -25.59
C HIS A 39 -13.50 1.50 -24.71
N MET A 40 -13.61 1.31 -23.40
CA MET A 40 -12.46 1.45 -22.47
C MET A 40 -11.42 0.34 -22.75
N ARG A 41 -11.87 -0.90 -22.90
CA ARG A 41 -11.03 -2.05 -23.21
C ARG A 41 -10.23 -1.84 -24.51
N ASP A 42 -10.90 -1.39 -25.57
CA ASP A 42 -10.30 -1.22 -26.90
C ASP A 42 -9.37 0.01 -26.96
N GLU A 43 -9.61 1.02 -26.13
CA GLU A 43 -8.78 2.23 -26.06
C GLU A 43 -7.52 2.04 -25.20
N ALA A 44 -7.57 1.20 -24.16
CA ALA A 44 -6.45 0.97 -23.24
C ALA A 44 -5.26 0.32 -23.95
N SER A 45 -4.05 0.84 -23.68
CA SER A 45 -2.79 0.40 -24.26
C SER A 45 -1.81 -0.09 -23.19
N GLY A 46 -1.01 -1.11 -23.49
CA GLY A 46 0.14 -1.52 -22.72
C GLY A 46 1.44 -0.92 -23.24
N ILE A 47 1.48 -0.49 -24.50
CA ILE A 47 2.68 0.05 -25.15
C ILE A 47 2.95 1.47 -24.68
N ALA A 48 1.95 2.34 -24.67
CA ALA A 48 2.11 3.73 -24.27
C ALA A 48 2.64 3.89 -22.85
N PRO A 49 2.06 3.23 -21.82
CA PRO A 49 2.62 3.27 -20.46
C PRO A 49 4.00 2.63 -20.39
N PHE A 50 4.28 1.54 -21.11
CA PHE A 50 5.60 0.90 -21.12
C PHE A 50 6.69 1.82 -21.68
N GLU A 51 6.40 2.57 -22.76
CA GLU A 51 7.36 3.57 -23.30
C GLU A 51 7.52 4.78 -22.36
N ASN A 52 6.46 5.23 -21.69
CA ASN A 52 6.56 6.28 -20.67
C ASN A 52 7.41 5.80 -19.48
N LEU A 53 7.23 4.58 -19.02
CA LEU A 53 8.00 3.95 -17.96
C LEU A 53 9.49 3.91 -18.27
N ARG A 54 9.86 3.56 -19.52
CA ARG A 54 11.24 3.56 -20.00
C ARG A 54 11.94 4.94 -19.84
N ASN A 55 11.20 6.03 -19.89
CA ASN A 55 11.77 7.36 -19.66
C ASN A 55 11.98 7.62 -18.17
N LEU A 56 11.04 7.23 -17.30
CA LEU A 56 11.13 7.44 -15.85
C LEU A 56 12.25 6.62 -15.21
N THR A 57 12.44 5.37 -15.64
CA THR A 57 13.46 4.46 -15.06
C THR A 57 14.90 4.90 -15.34
N ARG A 58 15.13 5.89 -16.20
CA ARG A 58 16.47 6.46 -16.45
C ARG A 58 16.88 7.49 -15.40
N LEU A 59 15.92 8.01 -14.66
CA LEU A 59 16.11 9.06 -13.68
C LEU A 59 16.22 8.48 -12.27
N HIS A 60 17.11 9.04 -11.48
CA HIS A 60 17.20 8.76 -10.06
C HIS A 60 16.27 9.70 -9.32
N ARG A 61 15.00 9.29 -9.14
CA ARG A 61 13.87 10.12 -8.76
C ARG A 61 13.75 10.35 -7.25
N VAL A 62 14.86 10.56 -6.55
CA VAL A 62 14.81 10.90 -5.12
C VAL A 62 14.17 12.28 -4.95
N PRO A 63 13.25 12.45 -3.98
CA PRO A 63 12.55 13.72 -3.77
C PRO A 63 13.47 14.91 -3.63
N ALA A 64 13.04 16.06 -4.13
CA ALA A 64 13.77 17.33 -4.08
C ALA A 64 15.14 17.32 -4.80
N THR A 65 15.30 16.45 -5.80
CA THR A 65 16.45 16.44 -6.71
C THR A 65 16.10 17.00 -8.07
N THR A 66 17.11 17.41 -8.84
CA THR A 66 16.92 17.85 -10.23
C THR A 66 16.33 16.74 -11.11
N GLU A 67 16.68 15.47 -10.88
CA GLU A 67 16.16 14.33 -11.66
C GLU A 67 14.69 14.04 -11.31
N PHE A 68 14.30 14.25 -10.06
CA PHE A 68 12.88 14.21 -9.69
C PHE A 68 12.07 15.29 -10.41
N ASP A 69 12.56 16.53 -10.42
CA ASP A 69 11.90 17.63 -11.14
C ASP A 69 11.78 17.33 -12.64
N GLN A 70 12.78 16.69 -13.25
CA GLN A 70 12.71 16.22 -14.65
C GLN A 70 11.63 15.15 -14.85
N ALA A 71 11.47 14.23 -13.91
CA ALA A 71 10.41 13.24 -13.94
C ALA A 71 9.02 13.90 -13.80
N ALA A 72 8.87 14.85 -12.90
CA ALA A 72 7.65 15.63 -12.71
C ALA A 72 7.29 16.43 -13.97
N GLU A 73 8.26 17.11 -14.58
CA GLU A 73 8.09 17.81 -15.85
C GLU A 73 7.65 16.86 -16.97
N PHE A 74 8.28 15.67 -17.08
CA PHE A 74 7.90 14.66 -18.06
C PHE A 74 6.44 14.23 -17.90
N VAL A 75 5.99 13.89 -16.67
CA VAL A 75 4.60 13.49 -16.38
C VAL A 75 3.64 14.64 -16.72
N MET A 76 3.95 15.86 -16.29
CA MET A 76 3.13 17.05 -16.57
C MET A 76 2.99 17.29 -18.07
N MET A 77 4.08 17.15 -18.85
CA MET A 77 4.05 17.31 -20.31
C MET A 77 3.19 16.23 -20.97
N ARG A 78 3.30 14.96 -20.51
CA ARG A 78 2.44 13.88 -21.00
C ARG A 78 0.97 14.11 -20.69
N ALA A 79 0.64 14.59 -19.50
CA ALA A 79 -0.73 14.94 -19.14
C ALA A 79 -1.30 16.02 -20.09
N LYS A 80 -0.51 17.05 -20.43
CA LYS A 80 -0.87 18.07 -21.43
C LYS A 80 -1.06 17.49 -22.83
N GLU A 81 -0.15 16.62 -23.28
CA GLU A 81 -0.24 15.95 -24.58
C GLU A 81 -1.50 15.08 -24.69
N TYR A 82 -1.91 14.45 -23.59
CA TYR A 82 -3.16 13.67 -23.50
C TYR A 82 -4.40 14.55 -23.33
N GLY A 83 -4.23 15.88 -23.32
CA GLY A 83 -5.33 16.85 -23.32
C GLY A 83 -5.98 17.09 -21.96
N LEU A 84 -5.33 16.70 -20.86
CA LEU A 84 -5.82 16.99 -19.51
C LEU A 84 -5.79 18.49 -19.26
N GLN A 85 -6.75 18.99 -18.50
CA GLN A 85 -6.86 20.40 -18.14
C GLN A 85 -6.09 20.67 -16.84
N ASP A 86 -5.69 21.92 -16.67
CA ASP A 86 -5.01 22.43 -15.48
C ASP A 86 -3.78 21.59 -15.07
N ALA A 87 -3.04 21.06 -16.07
CA ALA A 87 -1.83 20.28 -15.84
C ALA A 87 -0.66 21.22 -15.50
N HIS A 88 -0.19 21.17 -14.27
CA HIS A 88 0.93 21.97 -13.75
C HIS A 88 1.68 21.28 -12.62
N THR A 89 2.85 21.81 -12.30
CA THR A 89 3.62 21.44 -11.11
C THR A 89 3.41 22.48 -10.01
N GLU A 90 3.38 22.01 -8.76
CA GLU A 90 3.36 22.85 -7.57
C GLU A 90 4.52 22.48 -6.66
N GLN A 91 5.17 23.47 -6.04
CA GLN A 91 6.33 23.27 -5.19
C GLN A 91 6.03 23.58 -3.73
N PHE A 92 6.42 22.68 -2.85
CA PHE A 92 6.24 22.75 -1.40
C PHE A 92 7.61 22.86 -0.72
N PRO A 93 7.93 23.97 -0.04
CA PRO A 93 9.25 24.17 0.57
C PRO A 93 9.55 23.18 1.69
N ILE A 94 10.81 22.72 1.74
CA ILE A 94 11.32 21.80 2.78
C ILE A 94 12.63 22.32 3.38
N ASP A 95 12.78 22.17 4.69
CA ASP A 95 13.97 22.64 5.43
C ASP A 95 14.30 21.80 6.68
N GLY A 96 13.64 20.66 6.85
CA GLY A 96 13.76 19.82 8.03
C GLY A 96 12.99 20.32 9.25
N LYS A 97 12.17 21.38 9.12
CA LYS A 97 11.41 22.02 10.21
C LYS A 97 9.98 22.34 9.85
N ILE A 98 9.70 22.63 8.58
CA ILE A 98 8.34 22.89 8.11
C ILE A 98 7.50 21.63 8.33
N HIS A 99 6.28 21.84 8.84
CA HIS A 99 5.30 20.74 9.00
C HIS A 99 4.17 20.89 8.00
N TYR A 100 3.79 19.74 7.43
CA TYR A 100 2.60 19.54 6.63
C TYR A 100 1.68 18.59 7.42
N GLY A 101 0.70 19.15 8.14
CA GLY A 101 -0.04 18.39 9.12
C GLY A 101 0.85 17.89 10.25
N LEU A 102 0.80 16.61 10.55
CA LEU A 102 1.64 15.95 11.56
C LEU A 102 3.06 15.63 11.09
N MET A 103 3.27 15.63 9.77
CA MET A 103 4.54 15.26 9.16
C MET A 103 5.52 16.44 9.14
N ARG A 104 6.77 16.20 9.54
CA ARG A 104 7.87 17.15 9.39
C ARG A 104 8.58 16.94 8.07
N SER A 105 8.84 18.01 7.32
CA SER A 105 9.58 17.95 6.07
C SER A 105 11.01 17.46 6.28
N HIS A 106 11.53 16.69 5.35
CA HIS A 106 12.93 16.32 5.28
C HIS A 106 13.79 17.44 4.70
N LEU A 107 15.05 17.16 4.40
CA LEU A 107 15.97 18.02 3.67
C LEU A 107 16.11 17.53 2.22
N ALA A 108 16.42 18.42 1.32
CA ALA A 108 16.83 18.06 -0.02
C ALA A 108 18.25 17.48 -0.02
N TRP A 109 18.49 16.49 -0.87
CA TRP A 109 19.79 15.85 -1.03
C TRP A 109 20.15 15.82 -2.51
N GLN A 110 21.33 16.33 -2.86
CA GLN A 110 21.82 16.38 -4.23
C GLN A 110 23.22 15.79 -4.32
N VAL A 111 23.40 14.81 -5.18
CA VAL A 111 24.69 14.15 -5.40
C VAL A 111 25.30 14.61 -6.73
N GLU A 112 26.57 14.97 -6.70
CA GLU A 112 27.34 15.25 -7.90
C GLU A 112 28.13 14.02 -8.36
N ALA A 113 28.76 13.30 -7.41
CA ALA A 113 29.52 12.08 -7.70
C ALA A 113 29.74 11.25 -6.43
N ALA A 114 29.78 9.94 -6.58
CA ALA A 114 30.24 9.07 -5.50
C ALA A 114 30.88 7.79 -6.05
N SER A 115 31.91 7.28 -5.36
CA SER A 115 32.50 5.99 -5.67
C SER A 115 33.07 5.32 -4.43
N LEU A 116 33.03 3.99 -4.42
CA LEU A 116 33.63 3.13 -3.41
C LEU A 116 34.51 2.10 -4.10
N TRP A 117 35.76 2.05 -3.72
CA TRP A 117 36.74 1.07 -4.20
C TRP A 117 37.30 0.24 -3.05
N GLU A 118 37.45 -1.05 -3.22
CA GLU A 118 38.41 -1.84 -2.49
C GLU A 118 39.78 -1.61 -3.12
N ILE A 119 40.71 -1.08 -2.34
CA ILE A 119 42.08 -0.77 -2.85
C ILE A 119 43.13 -1.74 -2.32
N GLN A 120 42.79 -2.56 -1.32
CA GLN A 120 43.59 -3.68 -0.82
C GLN A 120 42.65 -4.72 -0.20
N PRO A 121 42.92 -6.04 -0.32
CA PRO A 121 44.05 -6.65 -1.06
C PRO A 121 43.80 -6.65 -2.58
N GLU A 122 42.59 -6.45 -3.04
CA GLU A 122 42.23 -6.36 -4.45
C GLU A 122 42.12 -4.88 -4.89
N HIS A 123 41.90 -4.64 -6.18
CA HIS A 123 41.54 -3.30 -6.67
C HIS A 123 40.22 -3.41 -7.44
N THR A 124 39.11 -3.31 -6.71
CA THR A 124 37.77 -3.61 -7.23
C THR A 124 36.81 -2.44 -6.96
N LEU A 125 36.05 -2.04 -7.97
CA LEU A 125 34.94 -1.07 -7.81
C LEU A 125 33.78 -1.75 -7.11
N LEU A 126 33.39 -1.23 -5.96
CA LEU A 126 32.26 -1.74 -5.18
C LEU A 126 30.97 -0.92 -5.38
N GLY A 127 31.10 0.34 -5.79
CA GLY A 127 29.95 1.22 -6.08
C GLY A 127 30.38 2.46 -6.83
N ASP A 128 29.52 2.91 -7.75
CA ASP A 128 29.69 4.13 -8.54
C ASP A 128 28.35 4.79 -8.83
N TRP A 129 28.21 6.06 -8.45
CA TRP A 129 26.99 6.83 -8.59
C TRP A 129 26.50 6.94 -10.04
N ALA A 130 27.41 7.10 -10.98
CA ALA A 130 27.03 7.33 -12.36
C ALA A 130 26.38 6.11 -13.02
N THR A 131 26.81 4.91 -12.62
CA THR A 131 26.34 3.64 -13.17
C THR A 131 25.22 3.02 -12.34
N ASP A 132 25.33 3.08 -11.01
CA ASP A 132 24.41 2.40 -10.08
C ASP A 132 24.21 3.25 -8.81
N PRO A 133 23.37 4.31 -8.89
CA PRO A 133 23.20 5.28 -7.81
C PRO A 133 22.57 4.69 -6.54
N ILE A 134 21.80 3.61 -6.61
CA ILE A 134 21.20 2.95 -5.45
C ILE A 134 22.25 2.47 -4.43
N ARG A 135 23.51 2.33 -4.87
CA ARG A 135 24.61 1.93 -3.98
C ARG A 135 25.05 3.01 -2.99
N LEU A 136 24.74 4.28 -3.24
CA LEU A 136 24.96 5.31 -2.25
C LEU A 136 23.68 5.51 -1.44
N ALA A 137 23.74 5.30 -0.14
CA ALA A 137 22.60 5.54 0.73
C ALA A 137 22.23 7.02 0.72
N ASP A 138 20.92 7.30 0.68
CA ASP A 138 20.39 8.66 0.66
C ASP A 138 20.88 9.43 1.89
N TYR A 139 21.00 10.74 1.75
CA TYR A 139 21.53 11.66 2.76
C TYR A 139 23.00 11.44 3.16
N SER A 140 23.78 10.71 2.32
CA SER A 140 25.22 10.66 2.46
C SER A 140 25.85 12.03 2.21
N HIS A 141 26.73 12.46 3.12
CA HIS A 141 27.43 13.74 3.06
C HIS A 141 28.72 13.68 2.27
N THR A 142 29.15 14.81 1.73
CA THR A 142 30.48 14.95 1.10
C THR A 142 31.57 14.43 2.05
N SER A 143 32.35 13.48 1.55
CA SER A 143 33.36 12.76 2.32
C SER A 143 34.44 12.19 1.43
N GLU A 144 35.68 12.17 1.96
CA GLU A 144 36.83 11.46 1.36
C GLU A 144 37.49 10.61 2.44
N ALA A 145 37.62 9.30 2.20
CA ALA A 145 38.24 8.39 3.12
C ALA A 145 39.02 7.29 2.40
N ASP A 146 40.30 7.14 2.71
CA ASP A 146 41.11 5.96 2.40
C ASP A 146 41.40 5.24 3.74
N ALA A 147 40.59 4.22 4.07
CA ALA A 147 40.57 3.68 5.42
C ALA A 147 40.38 2.17 5.47
N ALA A 148 40.84 1.58 6.58
CA ALA A 148 40.62 0.17 6.85
C ALA A 148 39.17 -0.12 7.11
N LEU A 149 38.69 -1.29 6.65
CA LEU A 149 37.36 -1.81 6.93
C LEU A 149 37.34 -2.56 8.26
N VAL A 150 36.35 -2.36 9.09
CA VAL A 150 36.13 -3.08 10.36
C VAL A 150 34.71 -3.64 10.39
N ASP A 151 34.58 -4.95 10.54
CA ASP A 151 33.29 -5.61 10.70
C ASP A 151 32.76 -5.41 12.12
N VAL A 152 31.58 -4.80 12.24
CA VAL A 152 30.89 -4.54 13.52
C VAL A 152 29.62 -5.40 13.68
N GLY A 153 29.34 -6.30 12.75
CA GLY A 153 28.10 -7.09 12.75
C GLY A 153 26.90 -6.21 12.50
N GLN A 154 25.90 -6.23 13.37
CA GLN A 154 24.75 -5.33 13.22
C GLN A 154 25.10 -3.85 13.42
N GLY A 155 26.02 -3.55 14.33
CA GLY A 155 26.44 -2.18 14.60
C GLY A 155 25.37 -1.30 15.27
N THR A 156 24.34 -1.90 15.85
CA THR A 156 23.17 -1.21 16.42
C THR A 156 23.23 -1.03 17.93
N SER A 157 24.26 -1.58 18.58
CA SER A 157 24.50 -1.47 20.02
C SER A 157 25.95 -1.15 20.33
N GLU A 158 26.23 -0.52 21.48
CA GLU A 158 27.61 -0.26 21.94
C GLU A 158 28.43 -1.56 22.07
N ALA A 159 27.78 -2.67 22.38
CA ALA A 159 28.42 -3.98 22.50
C ALA A 159 29.05 -4.44 21.18
N ASP A 160 28.51 -4.07 20.04
CA ASP A 160 29.01 -4.42 18.71
C ASP A 160 30.38 -3.82 18.42
N TYR A 161 30.73 -2.76 19.14
CA TYR A 161 32.01 -2.03 19.03
C TYR A 161 33.03 -2.40 20.11
N ALA A 162 32.67 -3.26 21.05
CA ALA A 162 33.55 -3.61 22.17
C ALA A 162 34.86 -4.25 21.66
N GLY A 163 35.98 -3.66 22.03
CA GLY A 163 37.32 -4.12 21.62
C GLY A 163 37.70 -3.83 20.16
N LYS A 164 36.88 -3.06 19.42
CA LYS A 164 37.14 -2.67 18.05
C LYS A 164 37.50 -1.17 17.99
N ASP A 165 38.62 -0.84 17.38
CA ASP A 165 38.95 0.55 17.05
C ASP A 165 38.37 0.90 15.69
N VAL A 166 37.33 1.74 15.68
CA VAL A 166 36.63 2.18 14.45
C VAL A 166 36.90 3.64 14.11
N ARG A 167 37.60 4.39 14.96
CA ARG A 167 37.87 5.80 14.73
C ARG A 167 38.63 6.05 13.43
N GLY A 168 38.06 6.86 12.54
CA GLY A 168 38.62 7.16 11.22
C GLY A 168 38.62 5.98 10.24
N LYS A 169 37.95 4.86 10.59
CA LYS A 169 37.82 3.67 9.73
C LYS A 169 36.40 3.60 9.14
N ILE A 170 36.23 2.77 8.12
CA ILE A 170 34.92 2.45 7.55
C ILE A 170 34.41 1.20 8.25
N VAL A 171 33.14 1.21 8.70
CA VAL A 171 32.53 0.03 9.33
C VAL A 171 31.71 -0.77 8.33
N LEU A 172 31.75 -2.11 8.42
CA LEU A 172 30.86 -3.02 7.73
C LEU A 172 29.77 -3.44 8.72
N ALA A 173 28.51 -3.14 8.39
CA ALA A 173 27.36 -3.40 9.25
C ALA A 173 26.14 -3.91 8.46
N ASP A 174 25.25 -4.68 9.10
CA ASP A 174 23.98 -5.14 8.50
C ASP A 174 22.73 -4.72 9.31
N GLY A 175 22.90 -3.86 10.29
CA GLY A 175 21.80 -3.28 11.07
C GLY A 175 21.24 -1.98 10.47
N ALA A 176 20.19 -1.44 11.10
CA ALA A 176 19.49 -0.22 10.67
C ALA A 176 20.47 0.96 10.52
N LEU A 177 20.58 1.51 9.31
CA LEU A 177 21.61 2.48 8.92
C LEU A 177 21.60 3.75 9.79
N ALA A 178 20.44 4.33 10.09
CA ALA A 178 20.35 5.51 10.93
C ALA A 178 20.88 5.24 12.35
N THR A 179 20.69 4.04 12.90
CA THR A 179 21.24 3.63 14.19
C THR A 179 22.75 3.42 14.09
N VAL A 180 23.22 2.75 13.03
CA VAL A 180 24.67 2.55 12.79
C VAL A 180 25.35 3.90 12.60
N GLN A 181 24.77 4.85 11.85
CA GLN A 181 25.30 6.21 11.67
C GLN A 181 25.46 6.91 13.02
N ARG A 182 24.44 6.89 13.85
CA ARG A 182 24.48 7.53 15.18
C ARG A 182 25.57 6.95 16.06
N ILE A 183 25.71 5.62 16.10
CA ILE A 183 26.72 4.97 16.96
C ILE A 183 28.09 5.02 16.35
N ALA A 184 28.28 4.45 15.14
CA ALA A 184 29.60 4.32 14.50
C ALA A 184 30.20 5.70 14.17
N VAL A 185 29.44 6.54 13.44
CA VAL A 185 29.98 7.80 12.92
C VAL A 185 29.96 8.88 14.00
N MET A 186 28.80 9.12 14.63
CA MET A 186 28.62 10.26 15.53
C MET A 186 29.25 10.03 16.90
N GLN A 187 29.18 8.82 17.46
CA GLN A 187 29.69 8.55 18.83
C GLN A 187 31.10 7.95 18.80
N GLN A 188 31.39 7.00 17.89
CA GLN A 188 32.66 6.29 17.84
C GLN A 188 33.68 6.92 16.88
N GLY A 189 33.23 7.83 16.00
CA GLY A 189 34.09 8.57 15.06
C GLY A 189 34.56 7.76 13.85
N ALA A 190 33.78 6.80 13.38
CA ALA A 190 34.02 6.13 12.12
C ALA A 190 33.92 7.12 10.95
N ALA A 191 34.65 6.88 9.85
CA ALA A 191 34.63 7.71 8.67
C ALA A 191 33.34 7.51 7.85
N GLY A 192 32.80 6.29 7.82
CA GLY A 192 31.59 5.97 7.08
C GLY A 192 31.19 4.50 7.22
N ILE A 193 30.22 4.08 6.44
CA ILE A 193 29.55 2.79 6.54
C ILE A 193 29.58 2.09 5.17
N VAL A 194 29.76 0.77 5.17
CA VAL A 194 29.40 -0.15 4.08
C VAL A 194 28.34 -1.10 4.65
N SER A 195 27.25 -1.33 3.93
CA SER A 195 26.14 -2.10 4.48
C SER A 195 25.53 -3.05 3.45
N ASP A 196 25.12 -4.23 3.92
CA ASP A 196 24.26 -5.17 3.23
C ASP A 196 22.90 -5.33 3.93
N MET A 197 22.49 -4.33 4.69
CA MET A 197 21.23 -4.32 5.41
C MET A 197 20.04 -4.53 4.45
N PRO A 198 19.14 -5.49 4.72
CA PRO A 198 17.89 -5.59 4.00
C PRO A 198 16.94 -4.50 4.51
N ASN A 199 16.52 -3.57 3.65
CA ASN A 199 15.54 -2.55 4.01
C ASN A 199 14.09 -3.04 3.88
N GLN A 200 13.85 -4.13 3.15
CA GLN A 200 12.54 -4.73 2.98
C GLN A 200 12.62 -6.24 3.24
N THR A 201 11.71 -6.75 4.08
CA THR A 201 11.62 -8.16 4.38
C THR A 201 10.45 -8.78 3.62
N THR A 202 10.75 -9.43 2.50
CA THR A 202 9.80 -10.23 1.73
C THR A 202 10.05 -11.72 1.97
N ALA A 203 9.17 -12.59 1.45
CA ALA A 203 9.35 -14.04 1.52
C ALA A 203 10.66 -14.54 0.86
N TRP A 204 11.26 -13.73 -0.01
CA TRP A 204 12.49 -14.03 -0.75
C TRP A 204 13.71 -13.28 -0.21
N SER A 205 13.58 -12.49 0.84
CA SER A 205 14.70 -11.77 1.43
C SER A 205 15.86 -12.72 1.78
N GLY A 206 17.04 -12.44 1.24
CA GLY A 206 18.24 -13.25 1.44
C GLY A 206 18.39 -14.46 0.54
N LEU A 207 17.42 -14.78 -0.33
CA LEU A 207 17.55 -15.88 -1.31
C LEU A 207 18.39 -15.46 -2.51
N ASP A 208 18.33 -14.21 -2.95
CA ASP A 208 19.24 -13.64 -3.94
C ASP A 208 20.29 -12.78 -3.24
N THR A 209 21.49 -13.32 -3.15
CA THR A 209 22.62 -12.66 -2.49
C THR A 209 23.32 -11.63 -3.37
N GLY A 210 22.96 -11.55 -4.65
CA GLY A 210 23.50 -10.59 -5.61
C GLY A 210 22.84 -9.23 -5.58
N LEU A 211 21.59 -9.13 -5.08
CA LEU A 211 20.84 -7.89 -5.06
C LEU A 211 21.47 -6.83 -4.15
N VAL A 212 21.48 -5.59 -4.63
CA VAL A 212 21.80 -4.41 -3.84
C VAL A 212 20.51 -3.70 -3.49
N ARG A 213 20.30 -3.44 -2.21
CA ARG A 213 19.13 -2.72 -1.70
C ARG A 213 19.48 -1.27 -1.41
N TRP A 214 18.51 -0.41 -1.49
CA TRP A 214 18.74 0.99 -1.13
C TRP A 214 18.98 1.15 0.39
N GLY A 215 19.47 2.30 0.79
CA GLY A 215 19.64 2.65 2.20
C GLY A 215 19.44 4.15 2.42
N HIS A 216 19.05 4.50 3.64
CA HIS A 216 18.88 5.88 4.06
C HIS A 216 19.65 6.15 5.35
N LEU A 217 20.35 7.27 5.37
CA LEU A 217 20.90 7.85 6.57
C LEU A 217 19.89 8.84 7.18
N ASP A 218 20.05 9.17 8.43
CA ASP A 218 19.26 10.25 9.06
C ASP A 218 19.71 11.60 8.49
N ALA A 219 18.80 12.23 7.72
CA ALA A 219 19.04 13.51 7.05
C ALA A 219 19.38 14.66 8.01
N LEU A 220 19.03 14.55 9.30
CA LEU A 220 19.25 15.58 10.32
C LEU A 220 20.60 15.42 11.03
N LEU A 221 21.31 14.30 10.85
CA LEU A 221 22.65 14.13 11.36
C LEU A 221 23.68 14.80 10.43
N PRO A 222 24.64 15.57 10.96
CA PRO A 222 25.48 16.46 10.16
C PRO A 222 26.59 15.77 9.37
N ASN A 223 26.82 14.48 9.57
CA ASN A 223 27.94 13.76 8.97
C ASN A 223 27.64 12.29 8.69
N GLY A 224 28.42 11.73 7.80
CA GLY A 224 28.42 10.31 7.47
C GLY A 224 28.16 10.07 5.99
N PHE A 225 28.61 8.93 5.53
CA PHE A 225 28.23 8.35 4.24
C PHE A 225 28.00 6.85 4.44
N ALA A 226 27.17 6.28 3.59
CA ALA A 226 27.02 4.84 3.54
C ALA A 226 26.96 4.35 2.08
N PHE A 227 27.66 3.25 1.81
CA PHE A 227 27.52 2.52 0.55
C PHE A 227 26.82 1.20 0.81
N MET A 228 25.82 0.92 -0.03
CA MET A 228 25.09 -0.33 -0.05
C MET A 228 25.82 -1.32 -0.97
N VAL A 229 25.99 -2.53 -0.48
CA VAL A 229 26.58 -3.62 -1.25
C VAL A 229 25.69 -4.86 -1.18
N SER A 230 25.86 -5.78 -2.14
CA SER A 230 25.13 -7.03 -2.07
C SER A 230 25.61 -7.89 -0.88
N ARG A 231 24.75 -8.78 -0.40
CA ARG A 231 25.12 -9.75 0.64
C ARG A 231 26.31 -10.62 0.24
N ALA A 232 26.42 -10.97 -1.05
CA ALA A 232 27.57 -11.69 -1.57
C ALA A 232 28.87 -10.90 -1.40
N THR A 233 28.86 -9.61 -1.74
CA THR A 233 30.01 -8.71 -1.56
C THR A 233 30.38 -8.56 -0.08
N ALA A 234 29.39 -8.29 0.79
CA ALA A 234 29.63 -8.16 2.22
C ALA A 234 30.19 -9.45 2.83
N THR A 235 29.71 -10.63 2.41
CA THR A 235 30.21 -11.93 2.83
C THR A 235 31.69 -12.13 2.39
N ALA A 236 32.03 -11.72 1.17
CA ALA A 236 33.39 -11.78 0.69
C ALA A 236 34.33 -10.87 1.52
N LEU A 237 33.92 -9.63 1.81
CA LEU A 237 34.68 -8.70 2.67
C LEU A 237 34.85 -9.24 4.09
N ARG A 238 33.79 -9.79 4.72
CA ARG A 238 33.89 -10.46 6.04
C ARG A 238 34.84 -11.65 6.03
N THR A 239 34.83 -12.42 4.93
CA THR A 239 35.76 -13.57 4.77
C THR A 239 37.22 -13.12 4.67
N GLN A 240 37.49 -12.05 3.95
CA GLN A 240 38.83 -11.47 3.88
C GLN A 240 39.31 -11.01 5.26
N LEU A 241 38.47 -10.22 5.97
CA LEU A 241 38.77 -9.74 7.33
C LEU A 241 39.03 -10.88 8.32
N SER A 242 38.19 -11.92 8.31
CA SER A 242 38.35 -13.09 9.20
C SER A 242 39.56 -13.92 8.92
N SER A 243 40.10 -13.89 7.69
CA SER A 243 41.36 -14.53 7.32
C SER A 243 42.61 -13.76 7.78
N GLY A 244 42.40 -12.60 8.45
CA GLY A 244 43.48 -11.72 8.90
C GLY A 244 44.07 -10.83 7.80
N ARG A 245 43.45 -10.77 6.62
CA ARG A 245 43.85 -9.85 5.55
C ARG A 245 43.24 -8.47 5.82
N PRO A 246 44.06 -7.41 5.86
CA PRO A 246 43.54 -6.07 5.96
C PRO A 246 42.81 -5.70 4.67
N VAL A 247 41.56 -5.17 4.81
CA VAL A 247 40.79 -4.62 3.70
C VAL A 247 40.86 -3.11 3.81
N MET A 248 41.33 -2.45 2.75
CA MET A 248 41.36 -1.00 2.64
C MET A 248 40.38 -0.54 1.58
N LEU A 249 39.55 0.40 1.96
CA LEU A 249 38.56 1.01 1.06
C LEU A 249 38.94 2.46 0.78
N SER A 250 38.61 2.91 -0.44
CA SER A 250 38.67 4.29 -0.87
C SER A 250 37.24 4.75 -1.19
N ALA A 251 36.71 5.65 -0.39
CA ALA A 251 35.39 6.24 -0.58
C ALA A 251 35.52 7.72 -0.97
N ARG A 252 34.79 8.12 -1.98
CA ARG A 252 34.68 9.51 -2.42
C ARG A 252 33.21 9.84 -2.61
N VAL A 253 32.70 10.82 -1.89
CA VAL A 253 31.33 11.30 -2.00
C VAL A 253 31.35 12.82 -2.13
N LYS A 254 30.65 13.33 -3.14
CA LYS A 254 30.40 14.75 -3.34
C LYS A 254 28.90 14.96 -3.41
N ALA A 255 28.31 15.38 -2.30
CA ALA A 255 26.87 15.56 -2.13
C ALA A 255 26.58 16.74 -1.21
N GLU A 256 25.39 17.30 -1.32
CA GLU A 256 24.91 18.43 -0.52
C GLU A 256 23.56 18.11 0.08
N VAL A 257 23.42 18.31 1.39
CA VAL A 257 22.14 18.26 2.11
C VAL A 257 21.74 19.69 2.44
N LYS A 258 20.55 20.12 2.00
CA LYS A 258 20.10 21.52 2.10
C LYS A 258 18.58 21.65 2.11
N SER A 259 18.08 22.85 2.35
CA SER A 259 16.67 23.18 2.09
C SER A 259 16.38 23.10 0.59
N GLY A 260 15.14 22.73 0.25
CA GLY A 260 14.68 22.55 -1.13
C GLY A 260 13.17 22.65 -1.24
N HIS A 261 12.59 21.85 -2.12
CA HIS A 261 11.15 21.76 -2.31
C HIS A 261 10.76 20.35 -2.78
N TRP A 262 9.57 19.92 -2.43
CA TRP A 262 8.91 18.80 -3.07
C TRP A 262 8.08 19.31 -4.24
N THR A 263 8.14 18.64 -5.36
CA THR A 263 7.36 18.98 -6.55
C THR A 263 6.23 17.97 -6.71
N VAL A 264 4.99 18.46 -6.79
CA VAL A 264 3.79 17.66 -7.05
C VAL A 264 3.21 18.08 -8.39
N VAL A 265 2.85 17.11 -9.22
CA VAL A 265 2.13 17.31 -10.48
C VAL A 265 0.65 17.10 -10.23
N THR A 266 -0.20 17.97 -10.77
CA THR A 266 -1.65 17.75 -10.78
C THR A 266 -2.23 18.08 -12.15
N ALA A 267 -3.31 17.35 -12.52
CA ALA A 267 -4.06 17.58 -13.75
C ALA A 267 -5.51 17.13 -13.56
N THR A 268 -6.43 17.58 -14.43
CA THR A 268 -7.86 17.23 -14.27
C THR A 268 -8.54 16.89 -15.59
N ILE A 269 -9.59 16.07 -15.50
CA ILE A 269 -10.67 15.95 -16.49
C ILE A 269 -11.94 16.51 -15.82
N PRO A 270 -12.41 17.69 -16.18
CA PRO A 270 -13.54 18.32 -15.50
C PRO A 270 -14.84 17.52 -15.62
N GLY A 271 -15.56 17.38 -14.52
CA GLY A 271 -16.93 16.88 -14.50
C GLY A 271 -17.95 17.92 -14.98
N ILE A 272 -19.22 17.51 -15.04
CA ILE A 272 -20.32 18.43 -15.41
C ILE A 272 -20.85 19.23 -14.22
N ASN A 273 -20.52 18.82 -12.99
CA ASN A 273 -21.00 19.47 -11.77
C ASN A 273 -19.84 19.64 -10.76
N SER A 274 -19.35 20.85 -10.66
CA SER A 274 -18.25 21.20 -9.74
C SER A 274 -18.60 20.99 -8.26
N GLN A 275 -19.89 20.91 -7.90
CA GLN A 275 -20.35 20.65 -6.54
C GLN A 275 -20.46 19.16 -6.20
N ALA A 276 -20.37 18.28 -7.20
CA ALA A 276 -20.42 16.84 -6.97
C ALA A 276 -19.16 16.30 -6.31
N GLY A 277 -18.07 17.07 -6.34
CA GLY A 277 -16.77 16.70 -5.79
C GLY A 277 -15.84 16.11 -6.85
N GLU A 278 -14.76 15.47 -6.38
CA GLU A 278 -13.70 14.94 -7.22
C GLU A 278 -13.41 13.47 -6.89
N VAL A 279 -13.00 12.72 -7.90
CA VAL A 279 -12.36 11.41 -7.75
C VAL A 279 -10.89 11.58 -8.08
N VAL A 280 -10.04 11.12 -7.19
CA VAL A 280 -8.59 11.27 -7.31
C VAL A 280 -7.99 9.99 -7.90
N TYR A 281 -6.92 10.15 -8.64
CA TYR A 281 -5.96 9.11 -8.96
C TYR A 281 -4.62 9.53 -8.42
N SER A 282 -3.99 8.70 -7.63
CA SER A 282 -2.73 9.00 -6.97
C SER A 282 -1.69 7.91 -7.13
N CYS A 283 -0.43 8.30 -7.14
CA CYS A 283 0.74 7.45 -7.04
C CYS A 283 1.92 8.28 -6.56
N HIS A 284 2.96 7.65 -6.02
CA HIS A 284 4.22 8.35 -5.84
C HIS A 284 5.13 8.23 -7.07
N LEU A 285 5.85 9.30 -7.37
CA LEU A 285 6.72 9.41 -8.53
C LEU A 285 8.18 9.12 -8.20
N ASP A 286 8.53 9.26 -6.94
CA ASP A 286 9.90 9.10 -6.46
C ASP A 286 10.29 7.62 -6.37
N HIS A 287 11.56 7.38 -6.60
CA HIS A 287 12.29 6.14 -6.30
C HIS A 287 13.76 6.29 -6.69
N GLN A 288 14.64 5.53 -6.07
CA GLN A 288 16.00 5.34 -6.58
C GLN A 288 15.95 4.61 -7.93
N ARG A 289 16.89 4.94 -8.80
CA ARG A 289 17.00 4.29 -10.11
C ARG A 289 17.42 2.80 -9.95
N PRO A 290 16.73 1.81 -10.60
CA PRO A 290 15.78 2.04 -11.70
C PRO A 290 14.33 2.27 -11.27
N GLY A 291 13.80 1.61 -10.23
CA GLY A 291 12.45 1.78 -9.73
C GLY A 291 11.38 1.62 -10.81
N ALA A 292 11.35 0.46 -11.50
CA ALA A 292 10.45 0.26 -12.62
C ALA A 292 9.05 -0.14 -12.17
N ASN A 293 8.93 -1.15 -11.29
CA ASN A 293 7.65 -1.50 -10.70
C ASN A 293 7.30 -0.53 -9.57
N ASP A 294 8.27 -0.19 -8.75
CA ASP A 294 8.16 0.76 -7.65
C ASP A 294 8.76 2.14 -8.02
N ASN A 295 7.97 3.21 -8.26
CA ASN A 295 6.57 3.15 -8.62
C ASN A 295 6.38 3.87 -9.97
N ALA A 296 7.35 3.71 -10.90
CA ALA A 296 7.14 4.22 -12.24
C ALA A 296 5.93 3.52 -12.91
N SER A 297 5.66 2.23 -12.55
CA SER A 297 4.53 1.48 -13.10
C SER A 297 3.18 2.08 -12.73
N GLY A 298 2.97 2.45 -11.47
CA GLY A 298 1.75 3.12 -11.02
C GLY A 298 1.56 4.47 -11.71
N CYS A 299 2.62 5.27 -11.77
CA CYS A 299 2.57 6.60 -12.38
C CYS A 299 2.16 6.57 -13.85
N VAL A 300 2.74 5.67 -14.64
CA VAL A 300 2.40 5.57 -16.08
C VAL A 300 1.04 4.92 -16.30
N THR A 301 0.60 4.06 -15.38
CA THR A 301 -0.72 3.40 -15.45
C THR A 301 -1.85 4.40 -15.16
N ILE A 302 -1.67 5.30 -14.19
CA ILE A 302 -2.59 6.43 -13.94
C ILE A 302 -2.62 7.35 -15.16
N LEU A 303 -1.47 7.64 -15.75
CA LEU A 303 -1.36 8.48 -16.92
C LEU A 303 -2.07 7.86 -18.14
N GLU A 304 -2.01 6.53 -18.32
CA GLU A 304 -2.75 5.81 -19.34
C GLU A 304 -4.26 5.81 -19.06
N SER A 305 -4.68 5.59 -17.79
CA SER A 305 -6.08 5.72 -17.39
C SER A 305 -6.63 7.10 -17.72
N ALA A 306 -5.85 8.16 -17.47
CA ALA A 306 -6.20 9.54 -17.82
C ALA A 306 -6.34 9.74 -19.34
N ARG A 307 -5.41 9.18 -20.14
CA ARG A 307 -5.46 9.23 -21.61
C ARG A 307 -6.73 8.56 -22.13
N VAL A 308 -7.02 7.34 -21.69
CA VAL A 308 -8.20 6.57 -22.07
C VAL A 308 -9.48 7.35 -21.80
N LEU A 309 -9.63 7.84 -20.57
CA LEU A 309 -10.82 8.56 -20.15
C LEU A 309 -10.99 9.88 -20.92
N ASN A 310 -9.93 10.66 -21.05
CA ASN A 310 -10.00 11.95 -21.77
C ASN A 310 -10.31 11.76 -23.26
N SER A 311 -9.70 10.76 -23.91
CA SER A 311 -9.97 10.39 -25.32
C SER A 311 -11.44 10.01 -25.54
N LEU A 312 -11.96 9.11 -24.69
CA LEU A 312 -13.32 8.59 -24.85
C LEU A 312 -14.39 9.63 -24.50
N ILE A 313 -14.16 10.47 -23.47
CA ILE A 313 -15.05 11.59 -23.14
C ILE A 313 -14.99 12.66 -24.23
N GLY A 314 -13.81 12.99 -24.73
CA GLY A 314 -13.62 13.97 -25.80
C GLY A 314 -14.26 13.55 -27.13
N SER A 315 -14.24 12.26 -27.47
CA SER A 315 -14.89 11.69 -28.67
C SER A 315 -16.39 11.43 -28.49
N GLY A 316 -16.96 11.60 -27.30
CA GLY A 316 -18.36 11.33 -27.01
C GLY A 316 -18.70 9.84 -26.88
N LYS A 317 -17.72 8.94 -26.86
CA LYS A 317 -17.91 7.50 -26.60
C LYS A 317 -18.23 7.22 -25.13
N LEU A 318 -17.77 8.06 -24.21
CA LEU A 318 -18.17 8.09 -22.82
C LEU A 318 -18.86 9.42 -22.50
N PRO A 319 -20.01 9.40 -21.81
CA PRO A 319 -20.58 10.61 -21.22
C PRO A 319 -19.59 11.28 -20.27
N ARG A 320 -19.56 12.60 -20.24
CA ARG A 320 -18.79 13.32 -19.24
C ARG A 320 -19.38 13.04 -17.85
N PRO A 321 -18.58 12.59 -16.87
CA PRO A 321 -19.08 12.21 -15.56
C PRO A 321 -19.55 13.44 -14.74
N ALA A 322 -20.29 13.19 -13.66
CA ALA A 322 -20.73 14.25 -12.77
C ALA A 322 -19.57 14.89 -12.03
N ARG A 323 -18.66 14.09 -11.49
CA ARG A 323 -17.50 14.52 -10.69
C ARG A 323 -16.28 14.76 -11.57
N THR A 324 -15.42 15.68 -11.14
CA THR A 324 -14.10 15.88 -11.74
C THR A 324 -13.20 14.69 -11.42
N LEU A 325 -12.37 14.30 -12.38
CA LEU A 325 -11.28 13.35 -12.18
C LEU A 325 -9.99 14.16 -12.02
N ARG A 326 -9.33 14.02 -10.88
CA ARG A 326 -8.04 14.67 -10.57
C ARG A 326 -6.95 13.63 -10.53
N PHE A 327 -5.79 13.96 -11.06
CA PHE A 327 -4.61 13.12 -11.09
C PHE A 327 -3.50 13.82 -10.32
N ILE A 328 -2.80 13.08 -9.45
CA ILE A 328 -1.75 13.59 -8.57
C ILE A 328 -0.55 12.64 -8.63
N TRP A 329 0.64 13.20 -8.86
CA TRP A 329 1.94 12.52 -8.83
C TRP A 329 2.89 13.35 -7.98
N GLY A 330 3.44 12.78 -6.93
CA GLY A 330 4.33 13.51 -6.01
C GLY A 330 5.36 12.60 -5.36
N PRO A 331 6.16 13.09 -4.42
CA PRO A 331 6.87 12.25 -3.48
C PRO A 331 5.93 11.43 -2.62
N GLU A 332 6.30 10.16 -2.36
CA GLU A 332 5.52 9.21 -1.55
C GLU A 332 5.18 9.79 -0.18
N VAL A 333 3.91 9.70 0.21
CA VAL A 333 3.36 10.20 1.47
C VAL A 333 3.63 11.70 1.68
N GLU A 334 4.87 12.11 1.57
CA GLU A 334 5.32 13.49 1.86
C GLU A 334 4.72 14.54 0.91
N GLY A 335 4.75 14.27 -0.38
CA GLY A 335 4.19 15.15 -1.41
C GLY A 335 2.66 15.19 -1.34
N THR A 336 2.04 14.04 -1.13
CA THR A 336 0.59 13.92 -0.96
C THR A 336 0.14 14.69 0.28
N MET A 337 0.80 14.51 1.42
CA MET A 337 0.49 15.24 2.65
C MET A 337 0.70 16.75 2.51
N ALA A 338 1.77 17.16 1.82
CA ALA A 338 2.02 18.56 1.54
C ALA A 338 0.90 19.17 0.69
N PHE A 339 0.48 18.48 -0.37
CA PHE A 339 -0.62 18.91 -1.24
C PHE A 339 -1.95 18.99 -0.47
N LEU A 340 -2.35 17.92 0.22
CA LEU A 340 -3.62 17.84 0.93
C LEU A 340 -3.72 18.89 2.04
N SER A 341 -2.65 19.10 2.82
CA SER A 341 -2.64 20.09 3.91
C SER A 341 -2.68 21.54 3.41
N ARG A 342 -2.15 21.82 2.22
CA ARG A 342 -2.17 23.17 1.62
C ARG A 342 -3.41 23.45 0.81
N HIS A 343 -4.15 22.42 0.41
CA HIS A 343 -5.40 22.53 -0.37
C HIS A 343 -6.60 21.94 0.36
N PRO A 344 -6.96 22.43 1.55
CA PRO A 344 -8.05 21.85 2.36
C PRO A 344 -9.40 21.91 1.66
N ASP A 345 -9.62 22.85 0.72
CA ASP A 345 -10.86 22.95 -0.05
C ASP A 345 -10.96 21.82 -1.09
N ILE A 346 -9.84 21.53 -1.78
CA ILE A 346 -9.74 20.40 -2.72
C ILE A 346 -9.90 19.10 -1.94
N CYS A 347 -9.19 18.93 -0.84
CA CYS A 347 -9.29 17.77 0.03
C CYS A 347 -10.74 17.49 0.46
N ARG A 348 -11.48 18.52 0.92
CA ARG A 348 -12.90 18.37 1.27
C ARG A 348 -13.82 18.03 0.09
N SER A 349 -13.40 18.32 -1.15
CA SER A 349 -14.16 17.98 -2.35
C SER A 349 -13.95 16.54 -2.81
N MET A 350 -12.87 15.87 -2.39
CA MET A 350 -12.54 14.51 -2.75
C MET A 350 -13.57 13.51 -2.20
N ARG A 351 -13.89 12.48 -2.96
CA ARG A 351 -14.92 11.48 -2.65
C ARG A 351 -14.42 10.06 -2.67
N ALA A 352 -13.43 9.78 -3.47
CA ALA A 352 -12.74 8.50 -3.58
C ALA A 352 -11.37 8.74 -4.21
N ASP A 353 -10.45 7.85 -3.93
CA ASP A 353 -9.14 7.78 -4.56
C ASP A 353 -8.96 6.43 -5.25
N VAL A 354 -8.19 6.40 -6.34
CA VAL A 354 -7.69 5.22 -7.02
C VAL A 354 -6.16 5.30 -6.94
N HIS A 355 -5.62 4.66 -5.94
CA HIS A 355 -4.18 4.63 -5.69
C HIS A 355 -3.53 3.44 -6.39
N MET A 356 -2.42 3.70 -7.07
CA MET A 356 -1.65 2.68 -7.78
C MET A 356 -0.19 2.72 -7.37
N ASP A 357 0.26 1.62 -6.79
CA ASP A 357 1.64 1.46 -6.40
C ASP A 357 2.12 0.05 -6.71
N MET A 358 3.16 -0.07 -7.58
CA MET A 358 3.67 -1.35 -8.04
C MET A 358 2.60 -2.18 -8.76
N VAL A 359 2.26 -1.83 -10.00
CA VAL A 359 1.15 -2.48 -10.73
C VAL A 359 1.55 -3.06 -12.09
N GLY A 360 2.84 -3.08 -12.39
CA GLY A 360 3.35 -3.49 -13.71
C GLY A 360 4.19 -4.76 -13.71
N GLY A 361 4.50 -5.31 -12.54
CA GLY A 361 5.41 -6.45 -12.42
C GLY A 361 4.89 -7.73 -13.07
N ASP A 362 5.76 -8.41 -13.85
CA ASP A 362 5.47 -9.76 -14.34
C ASP A 362 5.34 -10.72 -13.15
N PRO A 363 4.19 -11.36 -12.91
CA PRO A 363 3.92 -12.13 -11.70
C PRO A 363 4.85 -13.33 -11.54
N TYR A 364 5.37 -13.88 -12.63
CA TYR A 364 6.27 -15.02 -12.59
C TYR A 364 7.72 -14.64 -12.32
N LYS A 365 8.12 -13.42 -12.71
CA LYS A 365 9.45 -12.88 -12.42
C LYS A 365 9.53 -12.29 -11.02
N ASN A 366 8.59 -11.38 -10.71
CA ASN A 366 8.55 -10.67 -9.42
C ASN A 366 8.00 -11.54 -8.27
N LYS A 367 7.34 -12.68 -8.59
CA LYS A 367 6.67 -13.55 -7.60
C LYS A 367 5.55 -12.82 -6.86
N SER A 368 4.91 -11.87 -7.53
CA SER A 368 3.85 -11.03 -6.99
C SER A 368 2.51 -11.32 -7.64
N ILE A 369 1.44 -10.95 -6.96
CA ILE A 369 0.09 -10.87 -7.53
C ILE A 369 -0.47 -9.47 -7.28
N LEU A 370 -1.41 -9.04 -8.11
CA LEU A 370 -2.08 -7.76 -7.91
C LEU A 370 -3.09 -7.88 -6.76
N HIS A 371 -2.91 -7.11 -5.71
CA HIS A 371 -3.88 -6.98 -4.64
C HIS A 371 -4.85 -5.83 -4.88
N VAL A 372 -6.12 -6.10 -4.65
CA VAL A 372 -7.19 -5.11 -4.47
C VAL A 372 -7.35 -4.95 -2.97
N THR A 373 -6.69 -3.94 -2.41
CA THR A 373 -6.57 -3.78 -0.96
C THR A 373 -7.80 -3.06 -0.41
N GLU A 374 -8.34 -3.57 0.71
CA GLU A 374 -9.48 -2.97 1.41
C GLU A 374 -9.11 -1.65 2.06
N THR A 375 -10.11 -0.75 2.21
CA THR A 375 -9.99 0.38 3.11
C THR A 375 -9.92 -0.08 4.57
N PRO A 376 -9.31 0.70 5.50
CA PRO A 376 -9.27 0.35 6.91
C PRO A 376 -10.68 0.26 7.52
N TRP A 377 -10.85 -0.51 8.58
CA TRP A 377 -12.17 -0.70 9.20
C TRP A 377 -12.70 0.55 9.88
N SER A 378 -11.85 1.53 10.15
CA SER A 378 -12.27 2.87 10.59
C SER A 378 -12.96 3.66 9.47
N LEU A 379 -12.69 3.35 8.19
CA LEU A 379 -13.27 3.98 7.00
C LEU A 379 -13.90 2.96 6.03
N PRO A 380 -14.95 2.21 6.40
CA PRO A 380 -15.56 1.21 5.54
C PRO A 380 -16.16 1.85 4.29
N SER A 381 -15.84 1.33 3.11
CA SER A 381 -16.29 1.92 1.84
C SER A 381 -16.57 0.87 0.76
N PHE A 382 -17.55 1.18 -0.08
CA PHE A 382 -17.94 0.39 -1.25
C PHE A 382 -16.92 0.41 -2.39
N VAL A 383 -15.91 1.27 -2.34
CA VAL A 383 -14.95 1.46 -3.46
C VAL A 383 -14.18 0.19 -3.76
N THR A 384 -13.79 -0.56 -2.75
CA THR A 384 -13.09 -1.85 -2.95
C THR A 384 -13.94 -2.86 -3.70
N ASP A 385 -15.25 -2.95 -3.43
CA ASP A 385 -16.15 -3.88 -4.10
C ASP A 385 -16.26 -3.62 -5.61
N VAL A 386 -16.21 -2.35 -6.01
CA VAL A 386 -16.20 -1.95 -7.43
C VAL A 386 -14.89 -2.36 -8.10
N GLY A 387 -13.75 -2.05 -7.46
CA GLY A 387 -12.42 -2.43 -7.96
C GLY A 387 -12.26 -3.95 -8.07
N GLU A 388 -12.69 -4.69 -7.04
CA GLU A 388 -12.67 -6.16 -7.02
C GLU A 388 -13.47 -6.75 -8.21
N LEU A 389 -14.68 -6.24 -8.48
CA LEU A 389 -15.48 -6.73 -9.61
C LEU A 389 -14.80 -6.49 -10.94
N PHE A 390 -14.21 -5.32 -11.18
CA PHE A 390 -13.50 -5.09 -12.44
C PHE A 390 -12.23 -5.95 -12.53
N ALA A 391 -11.53 -6.19 -11.42
CA ALA A 391 -10.39 -7.10 -11.38
C ALA A 391 -10.83 -8.55 -11.70
N GLU A 392 -11.95 -9.03 -11.14
CA GLU A 392 -12.57 -10.31 -11.44
C GLU A 392 -12.94 -10.40 -12.93
N THR A 393 -13.59 -9.38 -13.48
CA THR A 393 -13.99 -9.32 -14.90
C THR A 393 -12.79 -9.44 -15.85
N ILE A 394 -11.70 -8.72 -15.54
CA ILE A 394 -10.45 -8.78 -16.32
C ILE A 394 -9.77 -10.14 -16.16
N ARG A 395 -9.72 -10.69 -14.93
CA ARG A 395 -9.16 -12.01 -14.66
C ARG A 395 -9.87 -13.11 -15.46
N ASP A 396 -11.19 -13.11 -15.41
CA ASP A 396 -11.99 -14.13 -16.06
C ASP A 396 -11.85 -14.03 -17.59
N GLY A 397 -11.82 -12.82 -18.15
CA GLY A 397 -11.52 -12.58 -19.56
C GLY A 397 -10.10 -13.01 -19.96
N ALA A 398 -9.10 -12.76 -19.12
CA ALA A 398 -7.74 -13.20 -19.37
C ALA A 398 -7.59 -14.73 -19.33
N ALA A 399 -8.33 -15.43 -18.46
CA ALA A 399 -8.35 -16.89 -18.40
C ALA A 399 -8.90 -17.48 -19.69
N VAL A 400 -10.03 -16.99 -20.19
CA VAL A 400 -10.61 -17.43 -21.48
C VAL A 400 -9.61 -17.22 -22.62
N TYR A 401 -8.91 -16.10 -22.67
CA TYR A 401 -7.89 -15.87 -23.69
C TYR A 401 -6.71 -16.84 -23.58
N ALA A 402 -6.26 -17.15 -22.37
CA ALA A 402 -5.15 -18.08 -22.14
C ALA A 402 -5.49 -19.51 -22.59
N GLU A 403 -6.74 -19.93 -22.40
CA GLU A 403 -7.23 -21.27 -22.80
C GLU A 403 -7.45 -21.42 -24.31
N ASP A 404 -8.14 -20.51 -24.93
CA ASP A 404 -8.64 -20.65 -26.31
C ASP A 404 -7.85 -19.80 -27.32
N GLY A 405 -7.40 -18.61 -26.94
CA GLY A 405 -6.68 -17.67 -27.81
C GLY A 405 -7.55 -17.09 -28.95
N SER A 406 -8.81 -17.55 -29.11
CA SER A 406 -9.70 -17.16 -30.17
C SER A 406 -10.68 -16.06 -29.82
N HIS A 407 -10.95 -15.84 -28.53
CA HIS A 407 -11.86 -14.81 -28.04
C HIS A 407 -11.12 -13.56 -27.64
N ALA A 408 -10.60 -12.83 -28.63
CA ALA A 408 -9.91 -11.55 -28.44
C ALA A 408 -10.75 -10.50 -27.67
N GLU A 409 -12.06 -10.69 -27.60
CA GLU A 409 -12.98 -9.81 -26.88
C GLU A 409 -12.70 -9.77 -25.37
N ALA A 410 -12.29 -10.88 -24.80
CA ALA A 410 -11.88 -10.96 -23.40
C ALA A 410 -10.41 -10.58 -23.21
N ALA A 411 -9.61 -10.69 -24.27
CA ALA A 411 -8.18 -10.49 -24.19
C ALA A 411 -7.84 -9.01 -24.11
N VAL A 412 -7.34 -8.64 -22.98
CA VAL A 412 -6.75 -7.32 -22.77
C VAL A 412 -5.30 -7.37 -23.26
N LEU A 413 -5.13 -7.77 -24.52
CA LEU A 413 -3.85 -7.75 -25.21
C LEU A 413 -3.94 -6.86 -26.44
N GLU A 414 -2.88 -6.16 -26.75
CA GLU A 414 -2.75 -5.53 -28.06
C GLU A 414 -2.39 -6.61 -29.08
N ASP A 415 -3.34 -6.89 -29.96
CA ASP A 415 -3.19 -7.83 -31.05
C ASP A 415 -2.39 -7.21 -32.21
N ARG A 416 -1.12 -6.87 -31.93
CA ARG A 416 -0.21 -6.41 -32.97
C ARG A 416 0.97 -7.36 -33.03
N GLU A 417 1.25 -7.85 -34.21
CA GLU A 417 2.44 -8.66 -34.47
C GLU A 417 3.69 -7.93 -34.00
N GLY A 418 4.45 -8.55 -33.10
CA GLY A 418 5.65 -7.97 -32.50
C GLY A 418 5.42 -6.99 -31.34
N ALA A 419 4.18 -6.80 -30.86
CA ALA A 419 3.94 -6.01 -29.66
C ALA A 419 4.54 -6.68 -28.42
N PRO A 420 5.15 -5.91 -27.49
CA PRO A 420 5.58 -6.46 -26.22
C PRO A 420 4.37 -6.82 -25.37
N GLY A 421 4.49 -7.90 -24.59
CA GLY A 421 3.45 -8.37 -23.69
C GLY A 421 3.47 -9.87 -23.52
N THR A 422 2.62 -10.37 -22.63
CA THR A 422 2.53 -11.79 -22.31
C THR A 422 1.10 -12.30 -22.44
N ARG A 423 0.95 -13.63 -22.36
CA ARG A 423 -0.35 -14.32 -22.22
C ARG A 423 -0.57 -14.80 -20.79
N ASN A 424 0.14 -14.24 -19.83
CA ASN A 424 0.01 -14.58 -18.42
C ASN A 424 -1.43 -14.34 -17.95
N GLU A 425 -1.90 -15.20 -17.06
CA GLU A 425 -3.15 -14.96 -16.33
C GLU A 425 -3.08 -13.66 -15.56
N PHE A 426 -4.23 -13.04 -15.30
CA PHE A 426 -4.31 -11.87 -14.44
C PHE A 426 -4.49 -12.33 -13.00
N LEU A 427 -3.36 -12.58 -12.33
CA LEU A 427 -3.36 -13.02 -10.94
C LEU A 427 -3.73 -11.85 -10.03
N THR A 428 -4.86 -11.96 -9.38
CA THR A 428 -5.37 -10.92 -8.47
C THR A 428 -6.15 -11.54 -7.32
N ASP A 429 -6.10 -10.91 -6.15
CA ASP A 429 -6.99 -11.22 -5.04
C ASP A 429 -7.35 -9.95 -4.24
N ARG A 430 -8.36 -10.08 -3.36
CA ARG A 430 -8.72 -9.07 -2.38
C ARG A 430 -7.95 -9.30 -1.10
N THR A 431 -7.34 -8.24 -0.55
CA THR A 431 -6.57 -8.31 0.69
C THR A 431 -7.09 -7.33 1.73
N PRO A 432 -6.92 -7.64 3.03
CA PRO A 432 -7.14 -6.66 4.08
C PRO A 432 -6.31 -5.39 3.86
N TYR A 433 -6.69 -4.31 4.55
CA TYR A 433 -5.91 -3.08 4.58
C TYR A 433 -4.45 -3.39 4.95
N ALA A 434 -3.56 -2.74 4.27
CA ALA A 434 -2.14 -2.75 4.54
C ALA A 434 -1.59 -1.37 4.22
N GLU A 435 -0.82 -0.81 5.13
CA GLU A 435 -0.15 0.47 4.98
C GLU A 435 1.08 0.38 4.07
N GLY A 436 1.67 1.51 3.74
CA GLY A 436 2.95 1.62 3.10
C GLY A 436 2.95 2.36 1.77
N SER A 437 1.96 3.24 1.49
CA SER A 437 1.96 4.17 0.35
C SER A 437 1.00 5.34 0.59
N ASP A 438 0.82 6.25 -0.38
CA ASP A 438 0.02 7.49 -0.24
C ASP A 438 -1.45 7.27 0.15
N HIS A 439 -2.03 6.09 -0.11
CA HIS A 439 -3.40 5.79 0.32
C HIS A 439 -3.57 5.91 1.84
N ASP A 440 -2.51 5.73 2.63
CA ASP A 440 -2.51 5.93 4.07
C ASP A 440 -2.92 7.36 4.44
N ASP A 441 -2.48 8.35 3.65
CA ASP A 441 -2.86 9.73 3.86
C ASP A 441 -4.36 9.94 3.58
N TYR A 442 -4.85 9.45 2.43
CA TYR A 442 -6.25 9.59 2.04
C TYR A 442 -7.21 8.87 2.99
N ASP A 443 -6.88 7.63 3.37
CA ASP A 443 -7.70 6.80 4.25
C ASP A 443 -7.68 7.26 5.71
N SER A 444 -6.73 8.14 6.11
CA SER A 444 -6.65 8.61 7.49
C SER A 444 -7.92 9.33 7.93
N SER A 445 -8.33 9.16 9.19
CA SER A 445 -9.59 9.72 9.71
C SER A 445 -9.68 11.25 9.69
N THR A 446 -8.57 11.96 9.47
CA THR A 446 -8.54 13.42 9.33
C THR A 446 -8.78 13.89 7.91
N ILE A 447 -8.63 13.02 6.92
CA ILE A 447 -8.86 13.25 5.50
C ILE A 447 -10.12 12.50 5.05
N ALA A 448 -10.22 11.22 5.42
CA ALA A 448 -11.37 10.34 5.24
C ALA A 448 -11.85 10.24 3.77
N VAL A 449 -10.92 10.08 2.84
CA VAL A 449 -11.17 9.80 1.42
C VAL A 449 -10.83 8.34 1.16
N PRO A 450 -11.84 7.46 0.94
CA PRO A 450 -11.58 6.04 0.78
C PRO A 450 -10.82 5.75 -0.51
N SER A 451 -9.75 4.96 -0.39
CA SER A 451 -8.86 4.58 -1.50
C SER A 451 -9.13 3.18 -2.01
N LEU A 452 -9.23 3.03 -3.33
CA LEU A 452 -9.02 1.76 -4.00
C LEU A 452 -7.52 1.60 -4.21
N TYR A 453 -6.86 0.86 -3.33
CA TYR A 453 -5.43 0.63 -3.43
C TYR A 453 -5.12 -0.64 -4.23
N LEU A 454 -4.43 -0.46 -5.35
CA LEU A 454 -3.97 -1.52 -6.25
C LEU A 454 -2.45 -1.65 -6.13
N ARG A 455 -1.95 -2.86 -5.78
CA ARG A 455 -0.52 -3.09 -5.62
C ARG A 455 -0.10 -4.53 -5.93
N ASP A 456 1.11 -4.69 -6.43
CA ASP A 456 1.78 -5.99 -6.52
C ASP A 456 2.45 -6.34 -5.20
N TRP A 457 2.14 -7.53 -4.66
CA TRP A 457 2.80 -7.97 -3.43
C TRP A 457 2.78 -9.51 -3.30
N PRO A 458 3.81 -10.13 -2.63
CA PRO A 458 5.12 -9.53 -2.39
C PRO A 458 5.91 -9.39 -3.70
N ASP A 459 6.89 -8.50 -3.75
CA ASP A 459 7.80 -8.36 -4.90
C ASP A 459 9.23 -8.66 -4.45
N ILE A 460 9.95 -9.55 -5.16
CA ILE A 460 11.31 -9.93 -4.78
C ILE A 460 12.33 -8.86 -5.13
N TYR A 461 12.03 -7.98 -6.05
CA TYR A 461 12.92 -6.93 -6.53
C TYR A 461 12.64 -5.55 -5.94
N ILE A 462 11.59 -5.42 -5.10
CA ILE A 462 11.27 -4.15 -4.45
C ILE A 462 12.52 -3.57 -3.75
N HIS A 463 12.76 -2.28 -3.94
CA HIS A 463 13.87 -1.54 -3.33
C HIS A 463 15.26 -2.10 -3.67
N THR A 464 15.44 -2.63 -4.89
CA THR A 464 16.71 -3.19 -5.34
C THR A 464 17.15 -2.65 -6.70
N ASP A 465 18.43 -2.86 -7.02
CA ASP A 465 19.04 -2.57 -8.32
C ASP A 465 18.43 -3.40 -9.48
N HIS A 466 17.60 -4.41 -9.18
CA HIS A 466 16.95 -5.29 -10.16
C HIS A 466 15.46 -4.98 -10.38
N ASP A 467 14.91 -3.91 -9.79
CA ASP A 467 13.59 -3.41 -10.17
C ASP A 467 13.66 -2.66 -11.50
N THR A 468 13.85 -3.43 -12.58
CA THR A 468 14.16 -2.93 -13.93
C THR A 468 13.01 -3.15 -14.91
N MET A 469 13.13 -2.54 -16.10
CA MET A 469 12.19 -2.76 -17.22
C MET A 469 12.00 -4.23 -17.60
N GLU A 470 12.98 -5.11 -17.30
CA GLU A 470 12.89 -6.54 -17.59
C GLU A 470 11.85 -7.26 -16.72
N GLN A 471 11.48 -6.65 -15.59
CA GLN A 471 10.49 -7.17 -14.65
C GLN A 471 9.07 -6.74 -15.00
N ILE A 472 8.89 -5.86 -15.97
CA ILE A 472 7.59 -5.25 -16.30
C ILE A 472 6.89 -6.02 -17.43
N ASP A 473 5.57 -6.26 -17.24
CA ASP A 473 4.69 -6.83 -18.26
C ASP A 473 3.76 -5.74 -18.84
N PRO A 474 3.94 -5.34 -20.10
CA PRO A 474 3.05 -4.39 -20.77
C PRO A 474 1.58 -4.82 -20.79
N THR A 475 1.31 -6.13 -20.88
CA THR A 475 -0.06 -6.66 -20.81
C THR A 475 -0.71 -6.36 -19.48
N LYS A 476 0.04 -6.50 -18.37
CA LYS A 476 -0.45 -6.17 -17.04
C LYS A 476 -0.69 -4.67 -16.88
N LEU A 477 0.23 -3.82 -17.37
CA LEU A 477 0.01 -2.36 -17.37
C LEU A 477 -1.30 -1.99 -18.06
N ARG A 478 -1.62 -2.59 -19.23
CA ARG A 478 -2.88 -2.37 -19.92
C ARG A 478 -4.09 -2.80 -19.08
N ARG A 479 -4.03 -3.99 -18.47
CA ARG A 479 -5.10 -4.54 -17.63
C ARG A 479 -5.37 -3.66 -16.42
N VAL A 480 -4.34 -3.19 -15.75
CA VAL A 480 -4.50 -2.31 -14.57
C VAL A 480 -4.94 -0.91 -14.98
N ALA A 481 -4.48 -0.38 -16.13
CA ALA A 481 -4.99 0.88 -16.65
C ALA A 481 -6.49 0.82 -16.97
N LEU A 482 -6.97 -0.30 -17.55
CA LEU A 482 -8.39 -0.56 -17.75
C LEU A 482 -9.15 -0.65 -16.42
N LEU A 483 -8.62 -1.39 -15.43
CA LEU A 483 -9.18 -1.51 -14.09
C LEU A 483 -9.33 -0.13 -13.43
N GLY A 484 -8.28 0.67 -13.46
CA GLY A 484 -8.29 2.02 -12.90
C GLY A 484 -9.25 2.95 -13.63
N ALA A 485 -9.23 2.96 -14.98
CA ALA A 485 -10.14 3.78 -15.78
C ALA A 485 -11.61 3.43 -15.49
N ALA A 486 -11.96 2.13 -15.46
CA ALA A 486 -13.31 1.67 -15.20
C ALA A 486 -13.78 2.00 -13.76
N SER A 487 -12.94 1.78 -12.76
CA SER A 487 -13.24 2.07 -11.35
C SER A 487 -13.45 3.57 -11.12
N GLY A 488 -12.48 4.39 -11.47
CA GLY A 488 -12.57 5.83 -11.23
C GLY A 488 -13.65 6.52 -12.07
N TYR A 489 -13.88 6.08 -13.32
CA TYR A 489 -15.03 6.59 -14.09
C TYR A 489 -16.35 6.20 -13.43
N THR A 490 -16.47 4.97 -12.92
CA THR A 490 -17.66 4.52 -12.18
C THR A 490 -17.88 5.44 -10.98
N TYR A 491 -16.88 5.68 -10.15
CA TYR A 491 -17.00 6.59 -9.01
C TYR A 491 -17.40 8.00 -9.47
N ALA A 492 -16.81 8.51 -10.54
CA ALA A 492 -17.12 9.85 -11.03
C ALA A 492 -18.52 9.99 -11.64
N ALA A 493 -19.05 8.92 -12.25
CA ALA A 493 -20.35 8.91 -12.92
C ALA A 493 -21.50 8.45 -12.03
N LEU A 494 -21.23 7.79 -10.88
CA LEU A 494 -22.24 7.17 -10.04
C LEU A 494 -23.12 8.21 -9.34
N GLY A 495 -24.43 8.08 -9.51
CA GLY A 495 -25.48 8.93 -8.89
C GLY A 495 -26.66 8.12 -8.38
N ALA A 496 -27.65 8.83 -7.84
CA ALA A 496 -28.83 8.22 -7.20
C ALA A 496 -29.66 7.34 -8.14
N GLU A 497 -29.65 7.63 -9.44
CA GLU A 497 -30.48 6.94 -10.44
C GLU A 497 -30.10 5.45 -10.62
N LYS A 498 -28.85 5.08 -10.35
CA LYS A 498 -28.38 3.69 -10.42
C LYS A 498 -28.35 2.99 -9.06
N ALA A 499 -28.49 3.73 -7.98
CA ALA A 499 -28.26 3.22 -6.63
C ALA A 499 -29.13 2.00 -6.30
N ASP A 500 -30.43 2.06 -6.63
CA ASP A 500 -31.39 0.99 -6.33
C ASP A 500 -31.04 -0.34 -7.02
N SER A 501 -30.55 -0.26 -8.25
CA SER A 501 -30.17 -1.45 -9.01
C SER A 501 -28.83 -2.06 -8.58
N LEU A 502 -27.97 -1.28 -7.96
CA LEU A 502 -26.62 -1.70 -7.54
C LEU A 502 -26.59 -2.16 -6.07
N LEU A 503 -27.47 -1.67 -5.22
CA LEU A 503 -27.49 -2.03 -3.81
C LEU A 503 -27.53 -3.54 -3.53
N PRO A 504 -28.31 -4.37 -4.27
CA PRO A 504 -28.29 -5.82 -4.10
C PRO A 504 -26.91 -6.46 -4.35
N PHE A 505 -26.11 -5.91 -5.25
CA PHE A 505 -24.74 -6.37 -5.51
C PHE A 505 -23.85 -6.19 -4.28
N PHE A 506 -23.85 -4.99 -3.69
CA PHE A 506 -23.08 -4.72 -2.46
C PHE A 506 -23.58 -5.54 -1.28
N ALA A 507 -24.90 -5.72 -1.16
CA ALA A 507 -25.49 -6.55 -0.10
C ALA A 507 -25.05 -8.02 -0.21
N ALA A 508 -24.98 -8.59 -1.42
CA ALA A 508 -24.50 -9.96 -1.63
C ALA A 508 -23.01 -10.11 -1.24
N ARG A 509 -22.16 -9.12 -1.56
CA ARG A 509 -20.76 -9.12 -1.14
C ARG A 509 -20.61 -8.99 0.38
N ALA A 510 -21.40 -8.14 1.02
CA ALA A 510 -21.45 -8.01 2.47
C ALA A 510 -21.83 -9.34 3.16
N GLN A 511 -22.83 -10.06 2.63
CA GLN A 511 -23.22 -11.39 3.14
C GLN A 511 -22.07 -12.41 3.01
N ARG A 512 -21.36 -12.43 1.88
CA ARG A 512 -20.20 -13.31 1.66
C ARG A 512 -19.11 -13.03 2.70
N ARG A 513 -18.72 -11.76 2.87
CA ARG A 513 -17.67 -11.37 3.83
C ARG A 513 -18.05 -11.67 5.27
N LEU A 514 -19.35 -11.53 5.63
CA LEU A 514 -19.80 -11.90 6.97
C LEU A 514 -19.65 -13.41 7.22
N ALA A 515 -19.89 -14.27 6.23
CA ALA A 515 -19.65 -15.70 6.31
C ALA A 515 -18.15 -16.05 6.42
N GLU A 516 -17.30 -15.38 5.65
CA GLU A 516 -15.82 -15.50 5.72
C GLU A 516 -15.30 -15.05 7.11
N GLY A 517 -15.89 -13.97 7.66
CA GLY A 517 -15.61 -13.50 9.02
C GLY A 517 -15.96 -14.54 10.08
N PHE A 518 -17.06 -15.27 9.89
CA PHE A 518 -17.45 -16.36 10.79
C PHE A 518 -16.44 -17.52 10.79
N GLU A 519 -15.87 -17.89 9.65
CA GLU A 519 -14.81 -18.88 9.60
C GLU A 519 -13.56 -18.45 10.41
N ARG A 520 -13.21 -17.16 10.33
CA ARG A 520 -12.13 -16.59 11.15
C ARG A 520 -12.50 -16.61 12.64
N ALA A 521 -13.73 -16.23 12.98
CA ALA A 521 -14.24 -16.25 14.35
C ALA A 521 -14.21 -17.67 14.95
N GLN A 522 -14.56 -18.69 14.17
CA GLN A 522 -14.46 -20.08 14.62
C GLN A 522 -13.00 -20.50 14.90
N ARG A 523 -12.07 -20.13 14.05
CA ARG A 523 -10.64 -20.39 14.29
C ARG A 523 -10.14 -19.67 15.54
N LEU A 524 -10.54 -18.41 15.73
CA LEU A 524 -10.18 -17.62 16.90
C LEU A 524 -10.76 -18.21 18.19
N ALA A 525 -12.03 -18.65 18.16
CA ALA A 525 -12.66 -19.33 19.29
C ALA A 525 -11.92 -20.63 19.70
N GLN A 526 -11.11 -21.21 18.83
CA GLN A 526 -10.33 -22.43 19.07
C GLN A 526 -8.84 -22.13 19.33
N ASP A 527 -8.44 -20.87 19.41
CA ASP A 527 -7.04 -20.50 19.64
C ASP A 527 -6.58 -20.97 21.02
N SER A 528 -5.57 -21.84 21.03
CA SER A 528 -5.00 -22.41 22.24
C SER A 528 -4.13 -21.46 23.05
N GLN A 529 -3.79 -20.31 22.47
CA GLN A 529 -3.03 -19.25 23.17
C GLN A 529 -3.93 -18.42 24.09
N LEU A 530 -5.25 -18.43 23.87
CA LEU A 530 -6.23 -17.73 24.68
C LEU A 530 -6.94 -18.67 25.64
N GLN A 531 -7.38 -18.14 26.78
CA GLN A 531 -8.30 -18.90 27.65
C GLN A 531 -9.63 -19.11 26.93
N PRO A 532 -10.35 -20.23 27.11
CA PRO A 532 -11.56 -20.55 26.34
C PRO A 532 -12.65 -19.45 26.36
N LYS A 533 -12.83 -18.77 27.48
CA LYS A 533 -13.78 -17.66 27.60
C LYS A 533 -13.30 -16.42 26.85
N GLU A 534 -12.01 -16.13 26.89
CA GLU A 534 -11.40 -15.03 26.18
C GLU A 534 -11.44 -15.27 24.66
N ALA A 535 -11.11 -16.46 24.21
CA ALA A 535 -11.21 -16.86 22.80
C ALA A 535 -12.64 -16.72 22.26
N LEU A 536 -13.65 -17.09 23.05
CA LEU A 536 -15.06 -16.90 22.68
C LEU A 536 -15.45 -15.41 22.64
N TYR A 537 -14.96 -14.61 23.60
CA TYR A 537 -15.18 -13.17 23.58
C TYR A 537 -14.63 -12.54 22.29
N GLU A 538 -13.37 -12.83 21.95
CA GLU A 538 -12.73 -12.28 20.75
C GLU A 538 -13.43 -12.73 19.46
N ALA A 539 -13.87 -13.99 19.39
CA ALA A 539 -14.65 -14.48 18.25
C ALA A 539 -15.97 -13.74 18.07
N ARG A 540 -16.70 -13.47 19.17
CA ARG A 540 -17.94 -12.69 19.14
C ARG A 540 -17.70 -11.21 18.84
N ASN A 541 -16.60 -10.66 19.37
CA ASN A 541 -16.17 -9.31 19.04
C ASN A 541 -15.93 -9.18 17.53
N LEU A 542 -15.18 -10.12 16.94
CA LEU A 542 -14.95 -10.14 15.48
C LEU A 542 -16.26 -10.13 14.70
N MET A 543 -17.22 -11.01 15.04
CA MET A 543 -18.53 -11.02 14.36
C MET A 543 -19.30 -9.71 14.53
N THR A 544 -19.22 -9.10 15.70
CA THR A 544 -19.89 -7.82 15.99
C THR A 544 -19.31 -6.68 15.16
N GLN A 545 -17.98 -6.58 15.08
CA GLN A 545 -17.30 -5.53 14.32
C GLN A 545 -17.44 -5.77 12.82
N MET A 546 -17.39 -7.01 12.34
CA MET A 546 -17.68 -7.35 10.94
C MET A 546 -19.08 -6.89 10.53
N LEU A 547 -20.09 -7.20 11.31
CA LEU A 547 -21.47 -6.75 11.04
C LEU A 547 -21.55 -5.22 10.97
N ARG A 548 -20.91 -4.50 11.91
CA ARG A 548 -20.87 -3.03 11.93
C ARG A 548 -20.18 -2.48 10.68
N ARG A 549 -19.08 -3.09 10.27
CA ARG A 549 -18.33 -2.75 9.06
C ARG A 549 -19.20 -2.92 7.82
N GLU A 550 -19.79 -4.08 7.60
CA GLU A 550 -20.60 -4.36 6.41
C GLU A 550 -21.81 -3.42 6.31
N GLN A 551 -22.45 -3.12 7.42
CA GLN A 551 -23.54 -2.13 7.45
C GLN A 551 -23.04 -0.70 7.16
N ALA A 552 -21.83 -0.35 7.61
CA ALA A 552 -21.25 0.95 7.33
C ALA A 552 -20.84 1.07 5.85
N GLU A 553 -20.35 0.00 5.24
CA GLU A 553 -20.03 -0.06 3.83
C GLU A 553 -21.26 0.14 2.94
N LEU A 554 -22.39 -0.52 3.24
CA LEU A 554 -23.68 -0.25 2.56
C LEU A 554 -24.14 1.20 2.73
N ARG A 555 -23.97 1.77 3.92
CA ARG A 555 -24.30 3.19 4.16
C ARG A 555 -23.37 4.14 3.39
N SER A 556 -22.08 3.79 3.23
CA SER A 556 -21.13 4.59 2.45
C SER A 556 -21.59 4.75 1.00
N PHE A 557 -22.09 3.66 0.39
CA PHE A 557 -22.66 3.67 -0.96
C PHE A 557 -23.88 4.58 -1.05
N SER A 558 -24.84 4.47 -0.12
CA SER A 558 -26.03 5.32 -0.11
C SER A 558 -25.66 6.80 0.10
N THR A 559 -24.72 7.10 0.97
CA THR A 559 -24.22 8.46 1.21
C THR A 559 -23.54 9.02 -0.04
N TYR A 560 -22.70 8.24 -0.68
CA TYR A 560 -21.97 8.63 -1.89
C TYR A 560 -22.90 8.95 -3.05
N THR A 561 -23.90 8.13 -3.26
CA THR A 561 -24.91 8.27 -4.32
C THR A 561 -26.03 9.23 -3.99
N GLN A 562 -26.13 9.69 -2.74
CA GLN A 562 -27.26 10.48 -2.21
C GLN A 562 -28.61 9.76 -2.42
N SER A 563 -28.61 8.43 -2.30
CA SER A 563 -29.80 7.59 -2.42
C SER A 563 -30.54 7.46 -1.07
N ASP A 564 -31.77 6.90 -1.12
CA ASP A 564 -32.61 6.74 0.05
C ASP A 564 -31.98 5.77 1.08
N PRO A 565 -31.63 6.24 2.29
CA PRO A 565 -31.03 5.41 3.33
C PRO A 565 -31.95 4.32 3.88
N GLU A 566 -33.29 4.44 3.72
CA GLU A 566 -34.25 3.43 4.18
C GLU A 566 -34.08 2.11 3.42
N LYS A 567 -33.66 2.17 2.15
CA LYS A 567 -33.39 0.98 1.33
C LYS A 567 -32.22 0.15 1.86
N VAL A 568 -31.17 0.80 2.36
CA VAL A 568 -30.07 0.14 3.07
C VAL A 568 -30.56 -0.58 4.32
N GLY A 569 -31.58 -0.02 5.00
CA GLY A 569 -32.19 -0.61 6.19
C GLY A 569 -32.77 -2.00 5.96
N VAL A 570 -33.24 -2.32 4.77
CA VAL A 570 -33.74 -3.67 4.40
C VAL A 570 -32.58 -4.68 4.45
N PHE A 571 -31.50 -4.41 3.73
CA PHE A 571 -30.32 -5.31 3.69
C PHE A 571 -29.59 -5.37 5.03
N SER A 572 -29.59 -4.28 5.81
CA SER A 572 -29.06 -4.28 7.17
C SER A 572 -29.81 -5.23 8.10
N LYS A 573 -31.13 -5.39 7.93
CA LYS A 573 -31.92 -6.39 8.68
C LYS A 573 -31.52 -7.82 8.31
N ASP A 574 -31.30 -8.09 7.02
CA ASP A 574 -30.88 -9.39 6.55
C ASP A 574 -29.48 -9.76 7.09
N LEU A 575 -28.52 -8.81 7.08
CA LEU A 575 -27.21 -8.99 7.70
C LEU A 575 -27.30 -9.24 9.21
N ASN A 576 -28.19 -8.54 9.93
CA ASN A 576 -28.42 -8.79 11.36
C ASN A 576 -28.96 -10.22 11.60
N ALA A 577 -29.88 -10.69 10.76
CA ALA A 577 -30.43 -12.05 10.88
C ALA A 577 -29.35 -13.11 10.62
N GLN A 578 -28.55 -12.94 9.59
CA GLN A 578 -27.40 -13.82 9.28
C GLN A 578 -26.39 -13.82 10.44
N ALA A 579 -26.01 -12.66 10.95
CA ALA A 579 -25.06 -12.55 12.07
C ALA A 579 -25.59 -13.24 13.33
N ALA A 580 -26.89 -13.14 13.61
CA ALA A 580 -27.52 -13.82 14.75
C ALA A 580 -27.46 -15.34 14.60
N GLU A 581 -27.72 -15.88 13.41
CA GLU A 581 -27.61 -17.30 13.12
C GLU A 581 -26.16 -17.79 13.29
N LEU A 582 -25.19 -17.10 12.71
CA LEU A 582 -23.77 -17.44 12.80
C LEU A 582 -23.26 -17.37 14.25
N ASN A 583 -23.72 -16.42 15.06
CA ASN A 583 -23.40 -16.37 16.48
C ASN A 583 -23.99 -17.57 17.25
N GLY A 584 -25.18 -18.05 16.87
CA GLY A 584 -25.76 -19.29 17.43
C GLY A 584 -24.86 -20.52 17.16
N TRP A 585 -24.23 -20.58 16.00
CA TRP A 585 -23.23 -21.63 15.70
C TRP A 585 -21.97 -21.51 16.56
N LEU A 586 -21.51 -20.31 16.90
CA LEU A 586 -20.41 -20.11 17.85
C LEU A 586 -20.79 -20.61 19.23
N ASP A 587 -22.02 -20.38 19.68
CA ASP A 587 -22.52 -20.90 20.98
C ASP A 587 -22.51 -22.41 21.03
N HIS A 588 -23.05 -23.08 20.01
CA HIS A 588 -23.01 -24.54 19.92
C HIS A 588 -21.56 -25.10 19.94
N SER A 589 -20.65 -24.41 19.21
CA SER A 589 -19.24 -24.80 19.21
C SER A 589 -18.58 -24.62 20.58
N ALA A 590 -18.94 -23.55 21.30
CA ALA A 590 -18.45 -23.29 22.66
C ALA A 590 -18.97 -24.32 23.66
N GLU A 591 -20.26 -24.67 23.59
CA GLU A 591 -20.90 -25.68 24.44
C GLU A 591 -20.24 -27.04 24.29
N MET A 592 -19.97 -27.47 23.03
CA MET A 592 -19.26 -28.73 22.78
C MET A 592 -17.86 -28.79 23.43
N ARG A 593 -17.29 -27.66 23.77
CA ARG A 593 -15.98 -27.52 24.45
C ARG A 593 -16.11 -27.23 25.93
N GLY A 594 -17.32 -27.29 26.48
CA GLY A 594 -17.59 -27.09 27.91
C GLY A 594 -17.60 -25.61 28.33
N VAL A 595 -17.74 -24.70 27.42
CA VAL A 595 -17.95 -23.26 27.71
C VAL A 595 -19.45 -22.98 27.70
N HIS A 596 -20.01 -22.72 28.88
CA HIS A 596 -21.45 -22.47 29.06
C HIS A 596 -21.81 -21.00 29.31
N ASP A 597 -20.80 -20.14 29.45
CA ASP A 597 -20.96 -18.69 29.48
C ASP A 597 -20.73 -18.16 28.07
N PHE A 598 -21.82 -17.94 27.36
CA PHE A 598 -21.75 -17.52 25.93
C PHE A 598 -21.51 -16.02 25.73
N HIS A 599 -21.59 -15.23 26.79
CA HIS A 599 -21.30 -13.79 26.75
C HIS A 599 -20.25 -13.39 27.80
N PRO A 600 -19.06 -14.01 27.77
CA PRO A 600 -18.03 -13.69 28.75
C PRO A 600 -17.60 -12.23 28.57
N LEU A 601 -17.44 -11.49 29.67
CA LEU A 601 -16.82 -10.18 29.67
C LEU A 601 -15.41 -10.32 30.23
N PRO A 602 -14.37 -9.90 29.52
CA PRO A 602 -13.02 -9.82 30.05
C PRO A 602 -12.92 -8.88 31.24
N SER A 603 -11.97 -9.14 32.14
CA SER A 603 -11.79 -8.33 33.37
C SER A 603 -11.50 -6.86 33.07
N TRP A 604 -10.85 -6.54 31.98
CA TRP A 604 -10.49 -5.17 31.60
C TRP A 604 -11.73 -4.28 31.34
N HIS A 605 -12.91 -4.83 31.07
CA HIS A 605 -14.15 -4.02 30.98
C HIS A 605 -14.46 -3.24 32.25
N ALA A 606 -14.00 -3.71 33.40
CA ALA A 606 -14.15 -3.02 34.68
C ALA A 606 -13.04 -2.01 34.97
N GLU A 607 -12.02 -1.91 34.14
CA GLU A 607 -10.92 -0.97 34.31
C GLU A 607 -11.39 0.47 33.98
N PRO A 608 -10.93 1.49 34.73
CA PRO A 608 -11.32 2.87 34.47
C PRO A 608 -11.00 3.33 33.05
N ASP A 609 -9.89 2.88 32.47
CA ASP A 609 -9.46 3.25 31.13
C ASP A 609 -10.40 2.73 30.06
N ALA A 610 -11.10 1.60 30.28
CA ALA A 610 -12.05 1.06 29.30
C ALA A 610 -13.14 2.03 28.91
N SER A 611 -13.59 2.90 29.81
CA SER A 611 -14.69 3.84 29.61
C SER A 611 -14.25 5.25 29.18
N ARG A 612 -12.96 5.56 29.19
CA ARG A 612 -12.46 6.89 28.77
C ARG A 612 -12.65 7.08 27.26
N VAL A 613 -13.10 8.27 26.87
CA VAL A 613 -13.38 8.62 25.49
C VAL A 613 -12.32 9.61 24.98
N PRO A 614 -11.44 9.20 24.06
CA PRO A 614 -10.49 10.10 23.41
C PRO A 614 -11.15 10.92 22.32
N THR A 615 -10.62 12.11 22.06
CA THR A 615 -11.02 13.00 20.97
C THR A 615 -9.78 13.44 20.23
N ARG A 616 -9.81 13.40 18.87
CA ARG A 616 -8.71 13.92 18.04
C ARG A 616 -8.58 15.42 18.22
N THR A 617 -7.33 15.91 18.23
CA THR A 617 -7.05 17.33 18.02
C THR A 617 -7.32 17.70 16.55
N ALA A 618 -7.27 19.00 16.23
CA ALA A 618 -7.52 19.48 14.87
C ALA A 618 -6.33 19.24 13.91
N GLU A 619 -5.33 18.47 14.30
CA GLU A 619 -4.16 18.19 13.46
C GLU A 619 -4.45 17.18 12.37
N PHE A 620 -3.82 17.36 11.23
CA PHE A 620 -4.09 16.71 9.96
C PHE A 620 -3.05 15.64 9.67
N GLY A 621 -3.49 14.44 9.28
CA GLY A 621 -2.66 13.34 8.79
C GLY A 621 -2.60 12.11 9.71
N PRO A 622 -2.08 11.00 9.19
CA PRO A 622 -1.85 9.76 9.92
C PRO A 622 -0.68 9.88 10.91
N LEU A 623 -0.54 8.89 11.80
CA LEU A 623 0.54 8.78 12.79
C LEU A 623 1.45 7.57 12.56
N THR A 624 1.37 6.95 11.41
CA THR A 624 2.11 5.71 11.16
C THR A 624 2.85 5.75 9.85
N PHE A 625 3.59 4.71 9.57
CA PHE A 625 4.50 4.61 8.46
C PHE A 625 5.51 5.77 8.52
N GLN A 626 5.61 6.62 7.53
CA GLN A 626 6.58 7.74 7.54
C GLN A 626 6.14 8.96 8.39
N ASN A 627 5.00 8.89 9.06
CA ASN A 627 4.42 10.03 9.78
C ASN A 627 4.49 9.94 11.32
N ASP A 628 5.30 9.04 11.90
CA ASP A 628 5.50 8.94 13.35
C ASP A 628 6.42 10.02 13.93
N ASP A 629 7.01 10.83 13.08
CA ASP A 629 7.85 11.99 13.46
C ASP A 629 7.19 12.87 14.52
N ALA A 630 5.87 13.05 14.47
CA ALA A 630 5.14 13.84 15.46
C ALA A 630 5.29 13.30 16.89
N LEU A 631 5.34 11.99 17.07
CA LEU A 631 5.61 11.38 18.37
C LEU A 631 7.09 11.54 18.76
N LEU A 632 8.00 11.30 17.83
CA LEU A 632 9.44 11.46 18.08
C LEU A 632 9.81 12.89 18.42
N ASP A 633 9.27 13.87 17.69
CA ASP A 633 9.55 15.30 17.90
C ASP A 633 9.02 15.82 19.23
N ARG A 634 7.84 15.34 19.66
CA ARG A 634 7.16 15.84 20.86
C ARG A 634 7.52 15.10 22.13
N LEU A 635 7.83 13.81 22.03
CA LEU A 635 8.11 12.95 23.19
C LEU A 635 9.57 12.53 23.30
N GLY A 636 10.31 12.59 22.20
CA GLY A 636 11.67 12.10 22.09
C GLY A 636 11.80 10.57 22.00
N PRO A 637 12.95 10.07 21.52
CA PRO A 637 13.16 8.66 21.21
C PRO A 637 13.07 7.74 22.44
N GLU A 638 13.41 8.24 23.64
CA GLU A 638 13.33 7.44 24.87
C GLU A 638 11.88 7.10 25.26
N ARG A 639 10.94 8.05 25.12
CA ARG A 639 9.52 7.81 25.44
C ARG A 639 8.86 6.96 24.35
N VAL A 640 9.13 7.25 23.08
CA VAL A 640 8.61 6.47 21.94
C VAL A 640 9.09 5.03 22.03
N GLY A 641 10.38 4.79 22.31
CA GLY A 641 10.92 3.44 22.50
C GLY A 641 10.35 2.66 23.69
N LYS A 642 9.55 3.28 24.56
CA LYS A 642 8.85 2.62 25.68
C LYS A 642 7.37 2.37 25.41
N ILE A 643 6.84 2.75 24.25
CA ILE A 643 5.45 2.50 23.89
C ILE A 643 5.26 0.99 23.68
N LYS A 644 4.38 0.40 24.49
CA LYS A 644 4.16 -1.05 24.50
C LYS A 644 3.74 -1.60 23.14
N LEU A 645 2.97 -0.82 22.39
CA LEU A 645 2.43 -1.21 21.09
C LEU A 645 3.53 -1.61 20.11
N PHE A 646 4.64 -0.88 20.04
CA PHE A 646 5.75 -1.15 19.13
C PHE A 646 6.59 -2.38 19.48
N HIS A 647 6.29 -3.03 20.61
CA HIS A 647 6.88 -4.30 21.03
C HIS A 647 5.92 -5.48 20.92
N SER A 648 4.74 -5.30 20.32
CA SER A 648 3.72 -6.34 20.20
C SER A 648 4.09 -7.38 19.14
N GLU A 649 3.84 -8.68 19.41
CA GLU A 649 4.15 -9.76 18.47
C GLU A 649 3.08 -9.92 17.37
N SER A 650 3.44 -10.35 16.16
CA SER A 650 2.56 -10.54 15.02
C SER A 650 1.59 -11.74 15.19
N ASN A 651 0.35 -11.69 14.66
CA ASN A 651 -0.65 -12.77 14.72
C ASN A 651 -0.91 -13.41 13.35
N ARG A 652 -0.51 -14.67 13.20
CA ARG A 652 -0.62 -15.39 11.93
C ARG A 652 -2.05 -15.61 11.44
N LEU A 653 -3.05 -15.64 12.35
CA LEU A 653 -4.46 -15.82 11.97
C LEU A 653 -5.03 -14.65 11.16
N PHE A 654 -4.49 -13.45 11.35
CA PHE A 654 -4.96 -12.23 10.70
C PHE A 654 -4.06 -11.79 9.54
N ARG A 655 -3.05 -12.57 9.16
CA ARG A 655 -2.08 -12.28 8.08
C ARG A 655 -1.34 -10.95 8.24
N VAL A 656 -1.25 -10.42 9.45
CA VAL A 656 -0.59 -9.15 9.76
C VAL A 656 0.87 -9.42 10.08
N GLN A 657 1.80 -8.83 9.31
CA GLN A 657 3.24 -9.03 9.48
C GLN A 657 3.86 -8.02 10.46
N ASP A 658 3.48 -6.76 10.38
CA ASP A 658 3.90 -5.71 11.29
C ASP A 658 2.69 -5.14 12.04
N ARG A 659 2.57 -5.51 13.32
CA ARG A 659 1.41 -5.15 14.11
C ARG A 659 1.50 -3.77 14.71
N GLY A 660 2.69 -3.29 15.00
CA GLY A 660 2.87 -2.06 15.76
C GLY A 660 2.28 -0.86 15.02
N THR A 661 2.63 -0.74 13.76
CA THR A 661 2.25 0.40 12.93
C THR A 661 0.77 0.35 12.49
N LEU A 662 0.28 -0.79 12.02
CA LEU A 662 -1.12 -0.98 11.65
C LEU A 662 -2.09 -0.73 12.82
N TYR A 663 -1.76 -1.25 14.02
CA TYR A 663 -2.56 -0.95 15.21
C TYR A 663 -2.49 0.54 15.57
N ALA A 664 -1.31 1.16 15.50
CA ALA A 664 -1.14 2.58 15.80
C ALA A 664 -2.02 3.44 14.88
N TYR A 665 -1.97 3.15 13.59
CA TYR A 665 -2.77 3.83 12.57
C TYR A 665 -4.27 3.73 12.88
N GLU A 666 -4.78 2.52 13.08
CA GLU A 666 -6.21 2.31 13.30
C GLU A 666 -6.69 2.74 14.70
N ILE A 667 -5.88 2.59 15.74
CA ILE A 667 -6.23 3.12 17.08
C ILE A 667 -6.56 4.61 16.98
N VAL A 668 -5.75 5.38 16.28
CA VAL A 668 -5.95 6.83 16.12
C VAL A 668 -7.09 7.14 15.16
N ASN A 669 -7.26 6.34 14.10
CA ASN A 669 -8.36 6.52 13.15
C ASN A 669 -9.74 6.23 13.78
N PHE A 670 -9.83 5.30 14.72
CA PHE A 670 -11.05 5.06 15.47
C PHE A 670 -11.38 6.13 16.54
N VAL A 671 -10.48 7.09 16.80
CA VAL A 671 -10.74 8.20 17.72
C VAL A 671 -11.71 9.20 17.08
N ASP A 672 -12.99 9.03 17.34
CA ASP A 672 -14.10 9.85 16.81
C ASP A 672 -14.78 10.74 17.86
N GLY A 673 -14.28 10.75 19.10
CA GLY A 673 -14.86 11.48 20.23
C GLY A 673 -16.14 10.84 20.79
N LYS A 674 -16.48 9.63 20.39
CA LYS A 674 -17.65 8.85 20.85
C LYS A 674 -17.25 7.50 21.39
N ARG A 675 -16.35 6.79 20.71
CA ARG A 675 -15.84 5.48 21.13
C ARG A 675 -14.96 5.61 22.36
N SER A 676 -15.20 4.76 23.33
CA SER A 676 -14.29 4.58 24.47
C SER A 676 -13.03 3.80 24.07
N GLN A 677 -11.99 3.82 24.91
CA GLN A 677 -10.77 3.04 24.70
C GLN A 677 -11.06 1.54 24.57
N GLY A 678 -12.03 1.02 25.36
CA GLY A 678 -12.46 -0.37 25.23
C GLY A 678 -13.10 -0.67 23.89
N GLU A 679 -13.95 0.22 23.36
CA GLU A 679 -14.56 0.07 22.03
C GLU A 679 -13.53 0.20 20.90
N ILE A 680 -12.53 1.07 21.04
CA ILE A 680 -11.39 1.17 20.10
C ILE A 680 -10.58 -0.11 20.13
N ARG A 681 -10.24 -0.61 21.33
CA ARG A 681 -9.55 -1.89 21.50
C ARG A 681 -10.27 -3.02 20.79
N ASP A 682 -11.60 -3.11 20.96
CA ASP A 682 -12.41 -4.14 20.32
C ASP A 682 -12.42 -4.02 18.80
N ALA A 683 -12.49 -2.80 18.27
CA ALA A 683 -12.46 -2.57 16.84
C ALA A 683 -11.14 -3.02 16.22
N VAL A 684 -10.00 -2.58 16.75
CA VAL A 684 -8.67 -2.94 16.21
C VAL A 684 -8.35 -4.42 16.45
N ALA A 685 -8.84 -5.02 17.55
CA ALA A 685 -8.66 -6.45 17.80
C ALA A 685 -9.43 -7.32 16.79
N ALA A 686 -10.58 -6.86 16.33
CA ALA A 686 -11.35 -7.57 15.31
C ALA A 686 -10.67 -7.50 13.94
N GLU A 687 -10.00 -6.43 13.63
CA GLU A 687 -9.32 -6.22 12.35
C GLU A 687 -7.97 -6.96 12.29
N TYR A 688 -7.10 -6.75 13.27
CA TYR A 688 -5.71 -7.23 13.25
C TYR A 688 -5.39 -8.35 14.24
N GLY A 689 -6.34 -8.73 15.08
CA GLY A 689 -6.21 -9.78 16.09
C GLY A 689 -6.19 -9.24 17.52
N PRO A 690 -6.36 -10.15 18.51
CA PRO A 690 -6.46 -9.77 19.91
C PRO A 690 -5.28 -8.93 20.40
N ILE A 691 -5.59 -7.85 21.11
CA ILE A 691 -4.67 -6.95 21.79
C ILE A 691 -5.24 -6.62 23.17
N THR A 692 -4.38 -6.32 24.15
CA THR A 692 -4.85 -5.98 25.50
C THR A 692 -5.20 -4.50 25.63
N LEU A 693 -6.12 -4.16 26.55
CA LEU A 693 -6.52 -2.76 26.75
C LEU A 693 -5.36 -1.90 27.21
N ASP A 694 -4.46 -2.40 28.05
CA ASP A 694 -3.32 -1.64 28.59
C ASP A 694 -2.32 -1.23 27.50
N VAL A 695 -2.21 -1.99 26.40
CA VAL A 695 -1.38 -1.61 25.24
C VAL A 695 -2.04 -0.46 24.47
N VAL A 696 -3.34 -0.54 24.22
CA VAL A 696 -4.10 0.53 23.53
C VAL A 696 -4.12 1.80 24.39
N ALA A 697 -4.33 1.67 25.70
CA ALA A 697 -4.34 2.79 26.63
C ALA A 697 -2.96 3.47 26.75
N ASP A 698 -1.84 2.70 26.76
CA ASP A 698 -0.48 3.27 26.77
C ASP A 698 -0.20 4.07 25.48
N TYR A 699 -0.62 3.57 24.32
CA TYR A 699 -0.47 4.28 23.05
C TYR A 699 -1.29 5.56 23.01
N LEU A 700 -2.59 5.51 23.36
CA LEU A 700 -3.44 6.68 23.42
C LEU A 700 -2.97 7.71 24.45
N LYS A 701 -2.36 7.26 25.55
CA LYS A 701 -1.70 8.14 26.51
C LYS A 701 -0.48 8.83 25.91
N ALA A 702 0.35 8.12 25.14
CA ALA A 702 1.45 8.74 24.41
C ALA A 702 0.95 9.80 23.42
N CYS A 703 -0.15 9.52 22.71
CA CYS A 703 -0.80 10.49 21.83
C CYS A 703 -1.38 11.69 22.60
N GLU A 704 -1.89 11.50 23.82
CA GLU A 704 -2.31 12.60 24.71
C GLU A 704 -1.12 13.46 25.15
N GLU A 705 -0.03 12.83 25.60
CA GLU A 705 1.23 13.50 25.97
C GLU A 705 1.76 14.32 24.78
N ALA A 706 1.66 13.79 23.55
CA ALA A 706 2.02 14.46 22.31
C ALA A 706 0.98 15.48 21.82
N LYS A 707 -0.15 15.67 22.50
CA LYS A 707 -1.26 16.58 22.15
C LYS A 707 -1.95 16.26 20.81
N ILE A 708 -1.94 15.00 20.39
CA ILE A 708 -2.60 14.52 19.18
C ILE A 708 -4.03 14.07 19.48
N VAL A 709 -4.25 13.55 20.68
CA VAL A 709 -5.57 13.27 21.24
C VAL A 709 -5.74 13.99 22.57
N ALA A 710 -6.98 14.16 23.01
CA ALA A 710 -7.33 14.65 24.32
C ALA A 710 -8.43 13.75 24.91
N PHE A 711 -8.43 13.55 26.22
CA PHE A 711 -9.51 12.85 26.91
C PHE A 711 -10.47 13.86 27.55
N ARG A 712 -11.76 13.55 27.50
CA ARG A 712 -12.82 14.28 28.17
C ARG A 712 -13.05 13.72 29.56
#